data_1894351fdb2c3ed7ef7db4825bb661b6
#
_entry.id   1894351fdb2c3ed7ef7db4825bb661b6
#
_cell.length_a   1.000
_cell.length_b   1.000
_cell.length_c   1.000
_cell.angle_alpha   90.00
_cell.angle_beta   90.00
_cell.angle_gamma   90.00
#
_symmetry.space_group_name_H-M   'P 1'
#
loop_
_entity.id
_entity.type
_entity.pdbx_description
1 polymer ?
#
loop_
_entity_poly.entity_id
_entity_poly.type
_entity_poly.pdbx_seq_one_letter_code
_entity_poly.pdbx_strand_id
1 'polypeptide(L)'
;MDKNRGTFLVFFQGWLLLRYELGTHAGLKKMLRNSDYSNSKPGFGIGSNRNEMIVAVLSVCVCIVAIEYGVRVTEAKYFEPFNVTYDHRALILGANRRILISAGIHYPRATPEMWPDLIAKSKEGGADVIETYVFWNGHEPEKGQYNFEGRYDLVKFVKLAASNGLYFFLRIGPYACAEWNFGGFPVWLRDIPGIEFRTDNAPFKEEMKRFVSKVVNLMRDEMLFSWQGGPIILLQIENEYGNIESSYGRGGKEYVKWAARMALSLGAGVPWVMCRQQDAPYDIIDTCNAYYCDGFKPNSRNKPTMWTENWDGWYTQWGERLPHRPVEDLAFAVARFYQRGGIFQNYYMYFGGTNFGRTAGGPLQITSYDYDAPIDEYGLLHEPKWGHLKDLHAALKLCEPALVVTDSPTYIKLGPKQEAHVYQANVHPEGLNLSLFESPSICSAFLANIDERKEATVTFRGQRYIIPPWSVSILPDCRNTAFNTAKVRAQTSVKLIDSDLPTISNIFPAQQLRHHTGIYYISKSWMTTKEPLKIWSKSSFTVEGIWEHLNVTKDQSDYLWYSTRIYVSDSDILFWKENDVHPKLTIDGVRDILRVFVNGQLIGNFVGDWIKVVQTLQFLPGYNDLTLLTQTVGLQNYGAFLEKDGAGIRGTIKITGFENGDINLSKSLWTYQVGLQGEFLKFYSEENENSDWVELTPDAIPSTFT
;
A
#
# COMPACT_ATOMS: atom_id res chain seq x y z
N MET A 1 21.05 -27.32 -36.42
CA MET A 1 19.93 -26.37 -36.45
C MET A 1 20.10 -25.30 -35.37
N ASP A 2 21.27 -24.68 -35.25
CA ASP A 2 21.56 -23.77 -34.10
C ASP A 2 22.33 -22.50 -34.46
N LYS A 3 22.30 -22.08 -35.73
CA LYS A 3 22.89 -20.82 -36.15
C LYS A 3 21.93 -19.62 -36.28
N ASN A 4 20.59 -19.88 -36.22
CA ASN A 4 19.61 -18.81 -36.40
C ASN A 4 19.10 -18.16 -35.11
N ARG A 5 19.33 -18.74 -33.93
CA ARG A 5 18.92 -18.13 -32.65
C ARG A 5 19.80 -16.97 -32.22
N GLY A 6 21.10 -17.02 -32.50
CA GLY A 6 22.05 -15.93 -32.13
C GLY A 6 21.81 -14.65 -32.90
N THR A 7 21.43 -14.75 -34.15
CA THR A 7 21.19 -13.59 -35.02
C THR A 7 19.91 -12.84 -34.65
N PHE A 8 18.88 -13.55 -34.20
CA PHE A 8 17.61 -12.93 -33.77
C PHE A 8 17.76 -12.15 -32.45
N LEU A 9 18.57 -12.63 -31.51
CA LEU A 9 18.81 -11.94 -30.23
C LEU A 9 19.60 -10.64 -30.40
N VAL A 10 20.58 -10.62 -31.28
CA VAL A 10 21.40 -9.40 -31.58
C VAL A 10 20.54 -8.36 -32.27
N PHE A 11 19.61 -8.76 -33.15
CA PHE A 11 18.66 -7.82 -33.78
C PHE A 11 17.65 -7.24 -32.78
N PHE A 12 17.20 -8.02 -31.82
CA PHE A 12 16.23 -7.56 -30.80
C PHE A 12 16.87 -6.59 -29.80
N GLN A 13 18.13 -6.81 -29.39
CA GLN A 13 18.87 -5.87 -28.54
C GLN A 13 19.25 -4.56 -29.29
N GLY A 14 19.58 -4.64 -30.56
CA GLY A 14 19.80 -3.45 -31.39
C GLY A 14 18.52 -2.62 -31.59
N TRP A 15 17.36 -3.26 -31.69
CA TRP A 15 16.06 -2.59 -31.84
C TRP A 15 15.61 -1.91 -30.55
N LEU A 16 15.89 -2.50 -29.37
CA LEU A 16 15.64 -1.88 -28.05
C LEU A 16 16.51 -0.63 -27.83
N LEU A 17 17.76 -0.65 -28.24
CA LEU A 17 18.66 0.51 -28.17
C LEU A 17 18.22 1.65 -29.12
N LEU A 18 17.75 1.32 -30.32
CA LEU A 18 17.22 2.35 -31.26
C LEU A 18 15.90 2.98 -30.74
N ARG A 19 15.07 2.23 -30.02
CA ARG A 19 13.82 2.76 -29.43
C ARG A 19 14.09 3.69 -28.26
N TYR A 20 15.20 3.48 -27.54
CA TYR A 20 15.61 4.34 -26.44
C TYR A 20 16.19 5.70 -26.94
N GLU A 21 16.87 5.73 -28.09
CA GLU A 21 17.45 6.96 -28.65
C GLU A 21 16.49 7.74 -29.57
N LEU A 22 15.47 7.10 -30.18
CA LEU A 22 14.56 7.74 -31.14
C LEU A 22 13.17 8.09 -30.54
N GLY A 23 13.04 8.06 -29.23
CA GLY A 23 11.79 8.17 -28.46
C GLY A 23 11.02 9.49 -28.53
N THR A 24 11.33 10.42 -29.45
CA THR A 24 10.45 11.56 -29.72
C THR A 24 10.54 12.00 -31.20
N HIS A 25 9.42 12.51 -31.75
CA HIS A 25 9.34 13.14 -33.08
C HIS A 25 10.42 14.22 -33.36
N ALA A 26 11.10 14.70 -32.31
CA ALA A 26 12.20 15.65 -32.38
C ALA A 26 13.54 15.01 -32.80
N GLY A 27 13.76 13.74 -32.45
CA GLY A 27 15.01 13.02 -32.82
C GLY A 27 15.09 12.76 -34.30
N LEU A 28 14.00 12.38 -34.95
CA LEU A 28 13.95 12.14 -36.40
C LEU A 28 14.18 13.42 -37.23
N LYS A 29 13.66 14.56 -36.78
CA LYS A 29 13.88 15.87 -37.44
C LYS A 29 15.33 16.38 -37.29
N LYS A 30 16.01 15.99 -36.22
CA LYS A 30 17.41 16.37 -35.98
C LYS A 30 18.36 15.55 -36.86
N MET A 31 18.05 14.28 -37.11
CA MET A 31 18.82 13.40 -37.98
C MET A 31 18.70 13.79 -39.47
N LEU A 32 17.52 14.23 -39.90
CA LEU A 32 17.29 14.69 -41.29
C LEU A 32 17.82 16.10 -41.59
N ARG A 33 18.04 16.94 -40.56
CA ARG A 33 18.62 18.28 -40.70
C ARG A 33 20.15 18.31 -40.78
N ASN A 34 20.85 17.27 -40.37
CA ASN A 34 22.31 17.18 -40.38
C ASN A 34 22.87 16.58 -41.68
N SER A 35 22.05 16.29 -42.69
CA SER A 35 22.52 15.79 -43.99
C SER A 35 22.86 16.86 -45.02
N ASP A 36 22.67 18.15 -44.71
CA ASP A 36 22.96 19.27 -45.61
C ASP A 36 24.13 20.12 -45.08
N TYR A 37 25.35 19.61 -45.07
CA TYR A 37 26.55 20.46 -45.16
C TYR A 37 27.67 19.74 -45.95
N SER A 38 27.82 20.22 -47.16
CA SER A 38 28.86 19.82 -48.11
C SER A 38 30.14 20.59 -47.90
N ASN A 39 31.24 19.95 -48.29
CA ASN A 39 32.50 20.47 -48.73
C ASN A 39 33.50 21.04 -47.74
N SER A 40 34.40 20.20 -47.28
CA SER A 40 35.86 20.41 -47.44
C SER A 40 36.62 19.12 -47.03
N LYS A 41 37.52 18.65 -47.92
CA LYS A 41 38.43 17.52 -47.68
C LYS A 41 39.52 17.94 -46.69
N PRO A 42 40.15 17.02 -45.89
CA PRO A 42 40.92 15.87 -46.43
C PRO A 42 40.74 14.54 -45.62
N GLY A 43 40.92 13.51 -46.34
CA GLY A 43 41.22 12.11 -46.13
C GLY A 43 41.45 11.52 -44.75
N PHE A 44 40.50 10.63 -44.41
CA PHE A 44 40.78 9.38 -43.67
C PHE A 44 39.77 8.33 -44.17
N GLY A 45 40.31 7.24 -44.73
CA GLY A 45 39.50 6.15 -45.29
C GLY A 45 38.84 5.33 -44.19
N ILE A 46 37.53 5.39 -44.12
CA ILE A 46 36.72 4.35 -43.47
C ILE A 46 35.83 3.75 -44.57
N GLY A 47 36.15 2.51 -44.96
CA GLY A 47 35.36 1.71 -45.89
C GLY A 47 33.97 1.48 -45.28
N SER A 48 33.00 2.33 -45.64
CA SER A 48 31.60 2.12 -45.34
C SER A 48 31.11 0.92 -46.14
N ASN A 49 30.76 -0.15 -45.46
CA ASN A 49 30.26 -1.37 -46.07
C ASN A 49 28.86 -1.11 -46.65
N ARG A 50 28.79 -0.91 -47.96
CA ARG A 50 27.57 -0.63 -48.73
C ARG A 50 26.47 -1.65 -48.44
N ASN A 51 26.83 -2.84 -48.02
CA ASN A 51 25.95 -3.94 -47.68
C ASN A 51 25.25 -3.72 -46.31
N GLU A 52 25.92 -3.09 -45.33
CA GLU A 52 25.31 -2.80 -44.02
C GLU A 52 24.24 -1.69 -44.11
N MET A 53 24.52 -0.71 -44.99
CA MET A 53 23.54 0.35 -45.23
C MET A 53 22.28 -0.15 -45.99
N ILE A 54 22.48 -1.07 -46.93
CA ILE A 54 21.37 -1.72 -47.65
C ILE A 54 20.57 -2.61 -46.71
N VAL A 55 21.20 -3.34 -45.81
CA VAL A 55 20.51 -4.17 -44.81
C VAL A 55 19.72 -3.30 -43.83
N ALA A 56 20.28 -2.16 -43.38
CA ALA A 56 19.58 -1.24 -42.50
C ALA A 56 18.35 -0.60 -43.19
N VAL A 57 18.48 -0.19 -44.44
CA VAL A 57 17.36 0.38 -45.22
C VAL A 57 16.27 -0.68 -45.49
N LEU A 58 16.64 -1.91 -45.85
CA LEU A 58 15.73 -3.01 -46.06
C LEU A 58 15.01 -3.38 -44.76
N SER A 59 15.69 -3.37 -43.61
CA SER A 59 15.11 -3.63 -42.30
C SER A 59 14.06 -2.56 -41.92
N VAL A 60 14.37 -1.28 -42.17
CA VAL A 60 13.43 -0.18 -41.96
C VAL A 60 12.23 -0.28 -42.90
N CYS A 61 12.44 -0.63 -44.17
CA CYS A 61 11.37 -0.84 -45.13
C CYS A 61 10.46 -2.04 -44.74
N VAL A 62 11.03 -3.14 -44.26
CA VAL A 62 10.27 -4.30 -43.76
C VAL A 62 9.46 -3.93 -42.50
N CYS A 63 10.02 -3.12 -41.59
CA CYS A 63 9.29 -2.61 -40.45
C CYS A 63 8.14 -1.67 -40.84
N ILE A 64 8.34 -0.79 -41.79
CA ILE A 64 7.31 0.12 -42.31
C ILE A 64 6.19 -0.69 -43.01
N VAL A 65 6.54 -1.65 -43.84
CA VAL A 65 5.57 -2.53 -44.50
C VAL A 65 4.79 -3.38 -43.49
N ALA A 66 5.45 -3.87 -42.43
CA ALA A 66 4.78 -4.60 -41.34
C ALA A 66 3.79 -3.71 -40.57
N ILE A 67 4.07 -2.41 -40.41
CA ILE A 67 3.18 -1.43 -39.80
C ILE A 67 2.02 -1.09 -40.74
N GLU A 68 2.24 -0.90 -42.05
CA GLU A 68 1.22 -0.60 -43.00
C GLU A 68 0.28 -1.78 -43.31
N TYR A 69 0.75 -3.01 -43.30
CA TYR A 69 -0.06 -4.22 -43.47
C TYR A 69 -0.73 -4.72 -42.20
N GLY A 70 -0.65 -3.96 -41.10
CA GLY A 70 -1.37 -4.30 -39.88
C GLY A 70 -0.99 -5.65 -39.28
N VAL A 71 0.30 -6.05 -39.43
CA VAL A 71 0.82 -7.19 -38.67
C VAL A 71 0.78 -6.76 -37.21
N ARG A 72 -0.37 -7.06 -36.55
CA ARG A 72 -0.44 -7.01 -35.09
C ARG A 72 0.66 -7.96 -34.61
N VAL A 73 1.71 -7.39 -33.98
CA VAL A 73 2.54 -8.18 -33.10
C VAL A 73 1.56 -8.73 -32.08
N THR A 74 1.23 -10.00 -32.21
CA THR A 74 0.43 -10.69 -31.19
C THR A 74 1.28 -10.63 -29.93
N GLU A 75 0.93 -9.71 -29.02
CA GLU A 75 1.50 -9.73 -27.68
C GLU A 75 1.32 -11.16 -27.15
N ALA A 76 2.39 -11.75 -26.66
CA ALA A 76 2.33 -13.09 -26.14
C ALA A 76 1.29 -13.12 -25.02
N LYS A 77 0.22 -13.88 -25.19
CA LYS A 77 -0.76 -14.13 -24.14
C LYS A 77 -0.04 -14.79 -22.97
N TYR A 78 -0.30 -14.29 -21.78
CA TYR A 78 0.28 -14.88 -20.56
C TYR A 78 -0.38 -16.21 -20.23
N PHE A 79 -1.70 -16.29 -20.46
CA PHE A 79 -2.51 -17.49 -20.28
C PHE A 79 -3.35 -17.77 -21.53
N GLU A 80 -3.73 -19.02 -21.75
CA GLU A 80 -4.86 -19.25 -22.66
C GLU A 80 -6.12 -18.59 -22.06
N PRO A 81 -6.94 -17.89 -22.85
CA PRO A 81 -8.14 -17.24 -22.36
C PRO A 81 -9.08 -18.22 -21.64
N PHE A 82 -9.53 -17.86 -20.44
CA PHE A 82 -10.45 -18.64 -19.64
C PHE A 82 -11.46 -17.77 -18.89
N ASN A 83 -12.65 -18.32 -18.65
CA ASN A 83 -13.65 -17.67 -17.83
C ASN A 83 -13.39 -17.95 -16.34
N VAL A 84 -13.75 -16.97 -15.51
CA VAL A 84 -13.76 -17.15 -14.06
C VAL A 84 -15.18 -17.00 -13.55
N THR A 85 -15.63 -18.02 -12.83
CA THR A 85 -16.92 -18.06 -12.16
C THR A 85 -16.76 -18.59 -10.75
N TYR A 86 -17.83 -18.80 -10.05
CA TYR A 86 -17.81 -19.43 -8.73
C TYR A 86 -19.09 -20.21 -8.47
N ASP A 87 -18.99 -21.14 -7.54
CA ASP A 87 -20.14 -21.80 -6.93
C ASP A 87 -20.07 -21.70 -5.40
N HIS A 88 -20.94 -22.44 -4.71
CA HIS A 88 -20.98 -22.47 -3.24
C HIS A 88 -19.67 -22.98 -2.61
N ARG A 89 -18.85 -23.68 -3.38
CA ARG A 89 -17.65 -24.38 -2.86
C ARG A 89 -16.36 -23.69 -3.25
N ALA A 90 -16.22 -23.16 -4.46
CA ALA A 90 -14.93 -22.69 -4.97
C ALA A 90 -15.04 -21.61 -6.05
N LEU A 91 -13.92 -20.96 -6.34
CA LEU A 91 -13.69 -20.30 -7.61
C LEU A 91 -13.46 -21.35 -8.69
N ILE A 92 -14.02 -21.10 -9.87
CA ILE A 92 -13.95 -21.98 -11.03
C ILE A 92 -13.17 -21.23 -12.11
N LEU A 93 -11.96 -21.71 -12.41
CA LEU A 93 -11.07 -21.16 -13.42
C LEU A 93 -11.16 -22.10 -14.66
N GLY A 94 -11.75 -21.62 -15.75
CA GLY A 94 -12.14 -22.46 -16.86
C GLY A 94 -13.20 -23.49 -16.46
N ALA A 95 -12.82 -24.76 -16.40
CA ALA A 95 -13.73 -25.84 -15.96
C ALA A 95 -13.39 -26.37 -14.55
N ASN A 96 -12.35 -25.85 -13.89
CA ASN A 96 -11.79 -26.45 -12.69
C ASN A 96 -12.03 -25.60 -11.45
N ARG A 97 -12.60 -26.19 -10.40
CA ARG A 97 -12.58 -25.62 -9.05
C ARG A 97 -11.14 -25.52 -8.55
N ARG A 98 -10.78 -24.42 -7.89
CA ARG A 98 -9.42 -24.20 -7.38
C ARG A 98 -9.46 -23.72 -5.93
N ILE A 99 -8.40 -24.10 -5.20
CA ILE A 99 -8.02 -23.45 -3.95
C ILE A 99 -6.86 -22.51 -4.27
N LEU A 100 -6.94 -21.28 -3.81
CA LEU A 100 -5.95 -20.25 -4.16
C LEU A 100 -5.35 -19.62 -2.91
N ILE A 101 -4.03 -19.46 -2.93
CA ILE A 101 -3.24 -18.75 -1.94
C ILE A 101 -2.78 -17.45 -2.57
N SER A 102 -3.11 -16.32 -1.95
CA SER A 102 -2.83 -14.98 -2.45
C SER A 102 -1.80 -14.26 -1.58
N ALA A 103 -0.95 -13.49 -2.21
CA ALA A 103 0.07 -12.66 -1.61
C ALA A 103 -0.23 -11.18 -1.86
N GLY A 104 -0.53 -10.42 -0.79
CA GLY A 104 -0.78 -8.99 -0.83
C GLY A 104 0.51 -8.20 -0.93
N ILE A 105 0.67 -7.44 -2.00
CA ILE A 105 1.80 -6.54 -2.26
C ILE A 105 1.27 -5.21 -2.78
N HIS A 106 1.45 -4.14 -2.04
CA HIS A 106 1.09 -2.82 -2.51
C HIS A 106 2.21 -2.25 -3.39
N TYR A 107 2.04 -2.29 -4.73
CA TYR A 107 3.07 -1.89 -5.69
C TYR A 107 3.70 -0.52 -5.41
N PRO A 108 3.00 0.54 -4.93
CA PRO A 108 3.65 1.83 -4.68
C PRO A 108 4.49 1.86 -3.40
N ARG A 109 4.38 0.82 -2.54
CA ARG A 109 5.21 0.64 -1.34
C ARG A 109 6.52 -0.09 -1.61
N ALA A 110 6.82 -0.35 -2.89
CA ALA A 110 8.09 -0.86 -3.39
C ALA A 110 8.55 -0.01 -4.57
N THR A 111 9.85 -0.04 -4.87
CA THR A 111 10.34 0.53 -6.13
C THR A 111 10.06 -0.45 -7.27
N PRO A 112 9.93 0.03 -8.52
CA PRO A 112 9.72 -0.85 -9.67
C PRO A 112 10.82 -1.90 -9.88
N GLU A 113 12.02 -1.63 -9.38
CA GLU A 113 13.19 -2.53 -9.43
C GLU A 113 13.03 -3.70 -8.44
N MET A 114 12.30 -3.52 -7.33
CA MET A 114 12.03 -4.59 -6.36
C MET A 114 10.94 -5.56 -6.83
N TRP A 115 9.99 -5.11 -7.66
CA TRP A 115 8.80 -5.91 -8.03
C TRP A 115 9.13 -7.30 -8.59
N PRO A 116 10.11 -7.48 -9.51
CA PRO A 116 10.42 -8.81 -10.04
C PRO A 116 10.83 -9.81 -8.96
N ASP A 117 11.65 -9.38 -8.01
CA ASP A 117 12.15 -10.22 -6.91
C ASP A 117 11.04 -10.55 -5.90
N LEU A 118 10.22 -9.55 -5.51
CA LEU A 118 9.08 -9.74 -4.61
C LEU A 118 8.06 -10.74 -5.18
N ILE A 119 7.75 -10.63 -6.48
CA ILE A 119 6.82 -11.53 -7.17
C ILE A 119 7.41 -12.95 -7.25
N ALA A 120 8.72 -13.07 -7.57
CA ALA A 120 9.40 -14.37 -7.63
C ALA A 120 9.42 -15.05 -6.25
N LYS A 121 9.74 -14.34 -5.18
CA LYS A 121 9.72 -14.84 -3.79
C LYS A 121 8.31 -15.24 -3.34
N SER A 122 7.28 -14.50 -3.75
CA SER A 122 5.88 -14.86 -3.47
C SER A 122 5.51 -16.17 -4.17
N LYS A 123 5.88 -16.34 -5.44
CA LYS A 123 5.67 -17.59 -6.18
C LYS A 123 6.44 -18.76 -5.56
N GLU A 124 7.69 -18.57 -5.22
CA GLU A 124 8.51 -19.58 -4.55
C GLU A 124 7.91 -19.96 -3.18
N GLY A 125 7.37 -18.97 -2.44
CA GLY A 125 6.62 -19.16 -1.20
C GLY A 125 5.29 -19.89 -1.37
N GLY A 126 4.88 -20.22 -2.61
CA GLY A 126 3.70 -21.02 -2.91
C GLY A 126 2.43 -20.25 -3.19
N ALA A 127 2.50 -18.93 -3.41
CA ALA A 127 1.36 -18.13 -3.85
C ALA A 127 0.91 -18.52 -5.27
N ASP A 128 -0.40 -18.45 -5.50
CA ASP A 128 -1.05 -18.60 -6.80
C ASP A 128 -1.48 -17.27 -7.40
N VAL A 129 -1.69 -16.28 -6.52
CA VAL A 129 -2.27 -14.97 -6.84
C VAL A 129 -1.43 -13.86 -6.22
N ILE A 130 -1.22 -12.77 -6.94
CA ILE A 130 -0.79 -11.50 -6.37
C ILE A 130 -2.02 -10.61 -6.19
N GLU A 131 -2.11 -9.96 -5.03
CA GLU A 131 -3.15 -9.00 -4.71
C GLU A 131 -2.55 -7.61 -4.54
N THR A 132 -3.30 -6.58 -4.92
CA THR A 132 -2.97 -5.19 -4.57
C THR A 132 -4.21 -4.32 -4.55
N TYR A 133 -4.14 -3.25 -3.74
CA TYR A 133 -5.05 -2.10 -3.88
C TYR A 133 -4.64 -1.18 -5.03
N VAL A 134 -5.61 -0.36 -5.48
CA VAL A 134 -5.38 0.79 -6.34
C VAL A 134 -5.51 2.06 -5.48
N PHE A 135 -4.51 2.92 -5.51
CA PHE A 135 -4.45 4.14 -4.69
C PHE A 135 -4.84 5.34 -5.54
N TRP A 136 -6.08 5.79 -5.44
CA TRP A 136 -6.63 6.85 -6.29
C TRP A 136 -5.82 8.14 -6.25
N ASN A 137 -5.43 8.60 -5.05
CA ASN A 137 -4.62 9.82 -4.90
C ASN A 137 -3.24 9.76 -5.56
N GLY A 138 -2.65 8.55 -5.66
CA GLY A 138 -1.40 8.32 -6.39
C GLY A 138 -1.58 8.35 -7.91
N HIS A 139 -2.73 7.86 -8.37
CA HIS A 139 -3.05 7.80 -9.80
C HIS A 139 -3.69 9.08 -10.35
N GLU A 140 -4.31 9.89 -9.51
CA GLU A 140 -4.95 11.14 -9.89
C GLU A 140 -4.72 12.20 -8.80
N PRO A 141 -3.46 12.66 -8.63
CA PRO A 141 -3.12 13.65 -7.61
C PRO A 141 -3.86 14.99 -7.80
N GLU A 142 -4.17 15.35 -9.05
CA GLU A 142 -5.02 16.47 -9.40
C GLU A 142 -6.15 15.98 -10.32
N LYS A 143 -7.34 16.56 -10.22
CA LYS A 143 -8.52 16.12 -10.99
C LYS A 143 -8.26 16.10 -12.50
N GLY A 144 -8.37 14.93 -13.10
CA GLY A 144 -8.17 14.70 -14.53
C GLY A 144 -6.70 14.50 -14.95
N GLN A 145 -5.74 14.68 -14.04
CA GLN A 145 -4.32 14.43 -14.32
C GLN A 145 -3.94 13.05 -13.78
N TYR A 146 -3.78 12.09 -14.70
CA TYR A 146 -3.49 10.71 -14.34
C TYR A 146 -2.00 10.40 -14.37
N ASN A 147 -1.54 9.66 -13.36
CA ASN A 147 -0.19 9.13 -13.24
C ASN A 147 -0.25 7.59 -13.22
N PHE A 148 0.35 6.95 -14.22
CA PHE A 148 0.55 5.50 -14.31
C PHE A 148 2.01 5.18 -14.65
N GLU A 149 2.96 5.93 -14.08
CA GLU A 149 4.39 5.79 -14.32
C GLU A 149 5.16 5.53 -13.03
N GLY A 150 6.39 5.04 -13.15
CA GLY A 150 7.27 4.77 -12.01
C GLY A 150 6.63 3.80 -11.02
N ARG A 151 6.55 4.18 -9.74
CA ARG A 151 5.92 3.36 -8.69
C ARG A 151 4.40 3.20 -8.86
N TYR A 152 3.77 4.02 -9.70
CA TYR A 152 2.35 3.95 -10.02
C TYR A 152 2.06 3.25 -11.36
N ASP A 153 3.04 2.55 -11.96
CA ASP A 153 2.83 1.76 -13.18
C ASP A 153 2.15 0.41 -12.84
N LEU A 154 0.83 0.51 -12.59
CA LEU A 154 -0.02 -0.64 -12.28
C LEU A 154 -0.02 -1.68 -13.41
N VAL A 155 0.01 -1.24 -14.66
CA VAL A 155 0.01 -2.14 -15.83
C VAL A 155 1.27 -3.01 -15.84
N LYS A 156 2.44 -2.39 -15.63
CA LYS A 156 3.71 -3.12 -15.52
C LYS A 156 3.70 -4.12 -14.36
N PHE A 157 3.18 -3.72 -13.19
CA PHE A 157 3.11 -4.60 -12.03
C PHE A 157 2.24 -5.84 -12.29
N VAL A 158 1.03 -5.65 -12.89
CA VAL A 158 0.15 -6.74 -13.27
C VAL A 158 0.79 -7.65 -14.32
N LYS A 159 1.45 -7.09 -15.33
CA LYS A 159 2.18 -7.85 -16.37
C LYS A 159 3.35 -8.66 -15.79
N LEU A 160 4.04 -8.16 -14.78
CA LEU A 160 5.10 -8.90 -14.09
C LEU A 160 4.56 -10.12 -13.33
N ALA A 161 3.43 -10.00 -12.64
CA ALA A 161 2.78 -11.15 -12.01
C ALA A 161 2.38 -12.20 -13.07
N ALA A 162 1.78 -11.77 -14.17
CA ALA A 162 1.42 -12.64 -15.30
C ALA A 162 2.63 -13.37 -15.91
N SER A 163 3.74 -12.66 -16.10
CA SER A 163 4.99 -13.23 -16.65
C SER A 163 5.58 -14.32 -15.74
N ASN A 164 5.27 -14.28 -14.45
CA ASN A 164 5.61 -15.31 -13.49
C ASN A 164 4.57 -16.43 -13.41
N GLY A 165 3.50 -16.40 -14.22
CA GLY A 165 2.43 -17.39 -14.21
C GLY A 165 1.55 -17.34 -12.97
N LEU A 166 1.44 -16.16 -12.34
CA LEU A 166 0.57 -15.89 -11.20
C LEU A 166 -0.71 -15.22 -11.68
N TYR A 167 -1.84 -15.56 -11.06
CA TYR A 167 -3.10 -14.84 -11.22
C TYR A 167 -3.03 -13.52 -10.46
N PHE A 168 -4.05 -12.68 -10.68
CA PHE A 168 -4.10 -11.35 -10.09
C PHE A 168 -5.48 -11.03 -9.50
N PHE A 169 -5.49 -10.50 -8.29
CA PHE A 169 -6.66 -9.95 -7.62
C PHE A 169 -6.48 -8.45 -7.45
N LEU A 170 -7.27 -7.67 -8.18
CA LEU A 170 -7.19 -6.22 -8.18
C LEU A 170 -8.29 -5.61 -7.30
N ARG A 171 -7.91 -5.02 -6.16
CA ARG A 171 -8.82 -4.35 -5.24
C ARG A 171 -8.88 -2.87 -5.59
N ILE A 172 -9.86 -2.50 -6.42
CA ILE A 172 -9.95 -1.13 -6.96
C ILE A 172 -10.40 -0.14 -5.88
N GLY A 173 -11.25 -0.53 -4.98
CA GLY A 173 -11.83 0.33 -3.96
C GLY A 173 -12.97 1.22 -4.52
N PRO A 174 -12.77 2.53 -4.74
CA PRO A 174 -11.54 3.31 -4.71
C PRO A 174 -11.11 3.79 -3.31
N TYR A 175 -11.89 3.49 -2.26
CA TYR A 175 -11.43 3.60 -0.90
C TYR A 175 -10.60 2.36 -0.58
N ALA A 176 -9.34 2.55 -0.26
CA ALA A 176 -8.41 1.47 0.05
C ALA A 176 -8.23 1.26 1.55
N CYS A 177 -8.39 2.27 2.39
CA CYS A 177 -7.91 2.31 3.76
C CYS A 177 -6.38 2.12 3.80
N ALA A 178 -5.94 0.89 3.99
CA ALA A 178 -4.56 0.41 3.82
C ALA A 178 -3.52 1.24 4.59
N GLU A 179 -3.93 1.94 5.64
CA GLU A 179 -3.11 2.91 6.37
C GLU A 179 -2.37 3.85 5.42
N TRP A 180 -3.05 4.17 4.32
CA TRP A 180 -2.58 5.08 3.28
C TRP A 180 -3.20 6.46 3.46
N ASN A 181 -2.46 7.52 3.12
CA ASN A 181 -2.89 8.90 3.27
C ASN A 181 -4.30 9.13 2.71
N PHE A 182 -5.20 9.65 3.55
CA PHE A 182 -6.61 9.91 3.25
C PHE A 182 -7.39 8.66 2.76
N GLY A 183 -6.95 7.44 3.17
CA GLY A 183 -7.56 6.17 2.76
C GLY A 183 -7.45 5.86 1.26
N GLY A 184 -6.56 6.54 0.56
CA GLY A 184 -6.35 6.46 -0.87
C GLY A 184 -7.18 7.48 -1.69
N PHE A 185 -8.07 8.25 -1.07
CA PHE A 185 -8.78 9.31 -1.76
C PHE A 185 -7.87 10.51 -2.07
N PRO A 186 -8.00 11.16 -3.24
CA PRO A 186 -7.34 12.43 -3.49
C PRO A 186 -8.01 13.57 -2.71
N VAL A 187 -7.21 14.46 -2.13
CA VAL A 187 -7.73 15.55 -1.28
C VAL A 187 -8.62 16.53 -2.04
N TRP A 188 -8.35 16.76 -3.34
CA TRP A 188 -9.19 17.61 -4.18
C TRP A 188 -10.65 17.14 -4.25
N LEU A 189 -10.93 15.85 -3.97
CA LEU A 189 -12.28 15.30 -3.97
C LEU A 189 -13.19 16.00 -2.95
N ARG A 190 -12.65 16.38 -1.77
CA ARG A 190 -13.40 17.10 -0.72
C ARG A 190 -13.79 18.53 -1.11
N ASP A 191 -13.12 19.10 -2.12
CA ASP A 191 -13.40 20.46 -2.57
C ASP A 191 -14.62 20.55 -3.51
N ILE A 192 -15.18 19.43 -3.94
CA ILE A 192 -16.35 19.40 -4.81
C ILE A 192 -17.58 19.83 -4.02
N PRO A 193 -18.31 20.86 -4.48
CA PRO A 193 -19.46 21.38 -3.75
C PRO A 193 -20.53 20.31 -3.49
N GLY A 194 -20.94 20.18 -2.23
CA GLY A 194 -22.00 19.25 -1.81
C GLY A 194 -21.61 17.78 -1.80
N ILE A 195 -20.33 17.48 -1.93
CA ILE A 195 -19.85 16.09 -1.84
C ILE A 195 -19.96 15.54 -0.42
N GLU A 196 -20.39 14.31 -0.31
CA GLU A 196 -20.33 13.47 0.90
C GLU A 196 -19.82 12.10 0.51
N PHE A 197 -18.73 11.66 1.16
CA PHE A 197 -18.04 10.43 0.79
C PHE A 197 -18.82 9.18 1.21
N ARG A 198 -18.74 8.14 0.36
CA ARG A 198 -19.20 6.78 0.66
C ARG A 198 -20.66 6.70 1.11
N THR A 199 -21.54 7.50 0.50
CA THR A 199 -22.98 7.50 0.75
C THR A 199 -23.75 7.71 -0.56
N ASP A 200 -25.09 7.72 -0.50
CA ASP A 200 -25.96 7.99 -1.67
C ASP A 200 -25.92 9.47 -2.08
N ASN A 201 -24.74 9.93 -2.44
CA ASN A 201 -24.42 11.29 -2.84
C ASN A 201 -24.02 11.31 -4.31
N ALA A 202 -24.70 12.11 -5.13
CA ALA A 202 -24.47 12.12 -6.58
C ALA A 202 -23.04 12.55 -6.94
N PRO A 203 -22.48 13.68 -6.41
CA PRO A 203 -21.13 14.10 -6.73
C PRO A 203 -20.09 13.01 -6.44
N PHE A 204 -20.17 12.35 -5.29
CA PHE A 204 -19.25 11.26 -4.94
C PHE A 204 -19.38 10.07 -5.87
N LYS A 205 -20.61 9.64 -6.13
CA LYS A 205 -20.88 8.49 -7.03
C LYS A 205 -20.38 8.72 -8.45
N GLU A 206 -20.50 9.93 -8.97
CA GLU A 206 -20.01 10.30 -10.31
C GLU A 206 -18.48 10.19 -10.39
N GLU A 207 -17.76 10.74 -9.42
CA GLU A 207 -16.30 10.68 -9.39
C GLU A 207 -15.79 9.26 -9.16
N MET A 208 -16.39 8.52 -8.25
CA MET A 208 -16.07 7.10 -8.02
C MET A 208 -16.25 6.28 -9.29
N LYS A 209 -17.41 6.43 -9.97
CA LYS A 209 -17.69 5.72 -11.23
C LYS A 209 -16.66 6.09 -12.30
N ARG A 210 -16.30 7.37 -12.41
CA ARG A 210 -15.30 7.86 -13.38
C ARG A 210 -13.96 7.17 -13.17
N PHE A 211 -13.46 7.16 -11.92
CA PHE A 211 -12.17 6.56 -11.61
C PHE A 211 -12.18 5.03 -11.77
N VAL A 212 -13.17 4.33 -11.21
CA VAL A 212 -13.28 2.87 -11.34
C VAL A 212 -13.37 2.45 -12.80
N SER A 213 -14.18 3.18 -13.60
CA SER A 213 -14.27 2.94 -15.05
C SER A 213 -12.94 3.13 -15.77
N LYS A 214 -12.15 4.15 -15.36
CA LYS A 214 -10.82 4.40 -15.93
C LYS A 214 -9.89 3.21 -15.67
N VAL A 215 -9.86 2.69 -14.43
CA VAL A 215 -9.01 1.54 -14.08
C VAL A 215 -9.46 0.27 -14.82
N VAL A 216 -10.77 -0.05 -14.81
CA VAL A 216 -11.29 -1.24 -15.50
C VAL A 216 -11.03 -1.18 -17.01
N ASN A 217 -11.22 -0.01 -17.63
CA ASN A 217 -10.93 0.16 -19.06
C ASN A 217 -9.44 0.03 -19.35
N LEU A 218 -8.57 0.61 -18.52
CA LEU A 218 -7.11 0.46 -18.66
C LEU A 218 -6.71 -1.02 -18.64
N MET A 219 -7.21 -1.81 -17.68
CA MET A 219 -6.92 -3.25 -17.62
C MET A 219 -7.46 -4.01 -18.83
N ARG A 220 -8.64 -3.60 -19.34
CA ARG A 220 -9.24 -4.19 -20.55
C ARG A 220 -8.45 -3.86 -21.81
N ASP A 221 -8.05 -2.61 -21.98
CA ASP A 221 -7.30 -2.14 -23.15
C ASP A 221 -5.92 -2.80 -23.22
N GLU A 222 -5.33 -3.10 -22.05
CA GLU A 222 -4.06 -3.82 -21.90
C GLU A 222 -4.21 -5.36 -21.94
N MET A 223 -5.41 -5.89 -22.23
CA MET A 223 -5.70 -7.32 -22.35
C MET A 223 -5.40 -8.13 -21.07
N LEU A 224 -5.62 -7.55 -19.90
CA LEU A 224 -5.18 -8.13 -18.61
C LEU A 224 -6.25 -8.97 -17.90
N PHE A 225 -7.48 -9.05 -18.38
CA PHE A 225 -8.49 -9.94 -17.82
C PHE A 225 -8.29 -11.39 -18.28
N SER A 226 -8.67 -12.36 -17.45
CA SER A 226 -8.51 -13.80 -17.72
C SER A 226 -9.14 -14.26 -19.04
N TRP A 227 -10.33 -13.74 -19.39
CA TRP A 227 -11.00 -14.05 -20.66
C TRP A 227 -10.29 -13.44 -21.89
N GLN A 228 -9.36 -12.53 -21.70
CA GLN A 228 -8.46 -11.99 -22.73
C GLN A 228 -7.10 -12.71 -22.77
N GLY A 229 -6.82 -13.60 -21.82
CA GLY A 229 -5.52 -14.25 -21.65
C GLY A 229 -4.60 -13.53 -20.66
N GLY A 230 -5.13 -12.59 -19.88
CA GLY A 230 -4.44 -11.90 -18.80
C GLY A 230 -4.57 -12.61 -17.45
N PRO A 231 -3.94 -12.08 -16.38
CA PRO A 231 -3.90 -12.72 -15.07
C PRO A 231 -5.08 -12.37 -14.16
N ILE A 232 -5.85 -11.30 -14.44
CA ILE A 232 -6.88 -10.79 -13.51
C ILE A 232 -8.06 -11.76 -13.45
N ILE A 233 -8.30 -12.31 -12.26
CA ILE A 233 -9.36 -13.29 -11.98
C ILE A 233 -10.42 -12.75 -11.02
N LEU A 234 -10.14 -11.72 -10.26
CA LEU A 234 -11.03 -11.12 -9.26
C LEU A 234 -10.85 -9.60 -9.22
N LEU A 235 -11.95 -8.90 -8.94
CA LEU A 235 -11.96 -7.46 -8.65
C LEU A 235 -12.66 -7.20 -7.31
N GLN A 236 -12.25 -6.14 -6.60
CA GLN A 236 -12.98 -5.66 -5.42
C GLN A 236 -13.46 -4.23 -5.63
N ILE A 237 -14.70 -3.99 -5.22
CA ILE A 237 -15.29 -2.66 -5.09
C ILE A 237 -15.48 -2.33 -3.61
N GLU A 238 -15.18 -1.09 -3.22
CA GLU A 238 -15.20 -0.63 -1.82
C GLU A 238 -14.18 -1.35 -0.93
N ASN A 239 -14.08 -0.95 0.32
CA ASN A 239 -13.33 -1.67 1.35
C ASN A 239 -13.96 -1.49 2.72
N GLU A 240 -14.25 -2.60 3.40
CA GLU A 240 -14.77 -2.68 4.78
C GLU A 240 -15.95 -1.73 5.07
N TYR A 241 -16.76 -1.46 4.07
CA TYR A 241 -17.85 -0.49 4.20
C TYR A 241 -18.88 -0.89 5.27
N GLY A 242 -19.12 -2.17 5.47
CA GLY A 242 -20.03 -2.68 6.50
C GLY A 242 -19.66 -2.24 7.92
N ASN A 243 -18.39 -1.85 8.18
CA ASN A 243 -17.98 -1.33 9.48
C ASN A 243 -18.52 0.08 9.76
N ILE A 244 -18.82 0.87 8.72
CA ILE A 244 -19.24 2.28 8.85
C ILE A 244 -20.63 2.57 8.24
N GLU A 245 -21.24 1.62 7.55
CA GLU A 245 -22.52 1.77 6.87
C GLU A 245 -23.60 2.36 7.77
N SER A 246 -23.66 1.90 9.03
CA SER A 246 -24.65 2.36 10.02
C SER A 246 -24.57 3.86 10.28
N SER A 247 -23.38 4.49 10.15
CA SER A 247 -23.17 5.93 10.33
C SER A 247 -23.89 6.76 9.27
N TYR A 248 -24.15 6.17 8.09
CA TYR A 248 -24.83 6.82 6.96
C TYR A 248 -26.32 6.45 6.86
N GLY A 249 -26.80 5.52 7.72
CA GLY A 249 -28.20 5.11 7.76
C GLY A 249 -28.70 4.59 6.40
N ARG A 250 -29.85 5.15 5.93
CA ARG A 250 -30.43 4.76 4.64
C ARG A 250 -29.50 5.05 3.45
N GLY A 251 -28.80 6.19 3.49
CA GLY A 251 -27.86 6.58 2.44
C GLY A 251 -26.76 5.55 2.22
N GLY A 252 -26.27 4.95 3.32
CA GLY A 252 -25.27 3.88 3.27
C GLY A 252 -25.80 2.63 2.54
N LYS A 253 -27.00 2.16 2.88
CA LYS A 253 -27.61 1.00 2.23
C LYS A 253 -27.85 1.18 0.73
N GLU A 254 -28.32 2.35 0.35
CA GLU A 254 -28.53 2.66 -1.09
C GLU A 254 -27.19 2.78 -1.84
N TYR A 255 -26.15 3.28 -1.16
CA TYR A 255 -24.81 3.35 -1.71
C TYR A 255 -24.21 1.97 -1.99
N VAL A 256 -24.30 1.01 -1.06
CA VAL A 256 -23.82 -0.37 -1.29
C VAL A 256 -24.46 -0.99 -2.53
N LYS A 257 -25.79 -0.88 -2.64
CA LYS A 257 -26.54 -1.39 -3.79
C LYS A 257 -26.11 -0.71 -5.10
N TRP A 258 -25.88 0.61 -5.03
CA TRP A 258 -25.41 1.37 -6.18
C TRP A 258 -23.99 0.95 -6.58
N ALA A 259 -23.04 0.84 -5.63
CA ALA A 259 -21.66 0.47 -5.88
C ALA A 259 -21.56 -0.92 -6.55
N ALA A 260 -22.34 -1.89 -6.05
CA ALA A 260 -22.43 -3.21 -6.67
C ALA A 260 -22.96 -3.16 -8.11
N ARG A 261 -24.09 -2.46 -8.35
CA ARG A 261 -24.65 -2.32 -9.72
C ARG A 261 -23.69 -1.60 -10.65
N MET A 262 -23.02 -0.56 -10.16
CA MET A 262 -22.03 0.18 -10.93
C MET A 262 -20.86 -0.73 -11.34
N ALA A 263 -20.28 -1.47 -10.40
CA ALA A 263 -19.18 -2.41 -10.65
C ALA A 263 -19.56 -3.46 -11.70
N LEU A 264 -20.71 -4.12 -11.52
CA LEU A 264 -21.22 -5.13 -12.46
C LEU A 264 -21.48 -4.53 -13.87
N SER A 265 -21.97 -3.29 -13.95
CA SER A 265 -22.27 -2.62 -15.23
C SER A 265 -21.01 -2.36 -16.08
N LEU A 266 -19.82 -2.41 -15.51
CA LEU A 266 -18.55 -2.22 -16.23
C LEU A 266 -18.17 -3.43 -17.09
N GLY A 267 -18.82 -4.59 -16.90
CA GLY A 267 -18.63 -5.77 -17.73
C GLY A 267 -17.18 -6.28 -17.72
N ALA A 268 -16.55 -6.34 -16.56
CA ALA A 268 -15.16 -6.80 -16.43
C ALA A 268 -14.97 -8.28 -16.78
N GLY A 269 -16.03 -9.09 -16.76
CA GLY A 269 -16.00 -10.52 -17.12
C GLY A 269 -15.36 -11.42 -16.06
N VAL A 270 -15.11 -10.91 -14.86
CA VAL A 270 -14.61 -11.64 -13.69
C VAL A 270 -15.47 -11.30 -12.47
N PRO A 271 -15.53 -12.16 -11.43
CA PRO A 271 -16.28 -11.89 -10.22
C PRO A 271 -15.79 -10.66 -9.45
N TRP A 272 -16.75 -9.98 -8.79
CA TRP A 272 -16.49 -8.89 -7.88
C TRP A 272 -16.69 -9.33 -6.43
N VAL A 273 -15.89 -8.75 -5.52
CA VAL A 273 -16.01 -8.96 -4.07
C VAL A 273 -16.24 -7.65 -3.32
N MET A 274 -16.88 -7.75 -2.15
CA MET A 274 -16.93 -6.73 -1.10
C MET A 274 -16.49 -7.36 0.21
N CYS A 275 -15.43 -6.87 0.83
CA CYS A 275 -14.98 -7.38 2.12
C CYS A 275 -15.75 -6.75 3.28
N ARG A 276 -16.01 -7.54 4.35
CA ARG A 276 -16.75 -7.12 5.56
C ARG A 276 -18.08 -6.42 5.26
N GLN A 277 -18.82 -6.92 4.26
CA GLN A 277 -20.12 -6.42 3.86
C GLN A 277 -21.17 -7.53 3.96
N GLN A 278 -21.79 -7.64 5.14
CA GLN A 278 -22.73 -8.74 5.41
C GLN A 278 -24.01 -8.72 4.56
N ASP A 279 -24.39 -7.57 4.04
CA ASP A 279 -25.52 -7.39 3.14
C ASP A 279 -25.10 -7.15 1.68
N ALA A 280 -23.87 -7.57 1.31
CA ALA A 280 -23.39 -7.54 -0.07
C ALA A 280 -24.44 -8.15 -1.02
N PRO A 281 -24.80 -7.47 -2.13
CA PRO A 281 -25.79 -7.97 -3.09
C PRO A 281 -25.45 -9.37 -3.61
N TYR A 282 -26.47 -10.09 -4.11
CA TYR A 282 -26.37 -11.50 -4.48
C TYR A 282 -25.21 -11.79 -5.46
N ASP A 283 -24.98 -10.93 -6.45
CA ASP A 283 -23.98 -11.11 -7.50
C ASP A 283 -22.56 -10.65 -7.09
N ILE A 284 -22.38 -10.20 -5.85
CA ILE A 284 -21.08 -9.79 -5.29
C ILE A 284 -20.70 -10.75 -4.16
N ILE A 285 -19.49 -11.31 -4.20
CA ILE A 285 -19.01 -12.20 -3.15
C ILE A 285 -18.65 -11.37 -1.90
N ASP A 286 -19.27 -11.67 -0.76
CA ASP A 286 -18.85 -11.13 0.54
C ASP A 286 -17.69 -11.94 1.12
N THR A 287 -16.74 -11.26 1.73
CA THR A 287 -15.49 -11.88 2.20
C THR A 287 -15.11 -11.41 3.60
N CYS A 288 -14.23 -12.18 4.24
CA CYS A 288 -13.73 -11.91 5.59
C CYS A 288 -12.40 -11.14 5.57
N ASN A 289 -12.22 -10.21 6.54
CA ASN A 289 -10.95 -9.57 6.89
C ASN A 289 -10.78 -9.70 8.41
N ALA A 290 -9.81 -10.43 8.89
CA ALA A 290 -9.53 -10.62 10.32
C ALA A 290 -8.23 -11.41 10.55
N TYR A 291 -7.83 -11.60 11.81
CA TYR A 291 -6.80 -12.56 12.22
C TYR A 291 -7.25 -14.02 12.06
N TYR A 292 -8.56 -14.29 12.12
CA TYR A 292 -9.16 -15.62 12.00
C TYR A 292 -10.47 -15.53 11.22
N CYS A 293 -10.61 -16.33 10.17
CA CYS A 293 -11.80 -16.40 9.33
C CYS A 293 -12.36 -17.84 9.19
N ASP A 294 -11.89 -18.78 10.00
CA ASP A 294 -12.37 -20.16 9.98
C ASP A 294 -13.85 -20.31 10.42
N GLY A 295 -14.39 -19.30 11.12
CA GLY A 295 -15.79 -19.20 11.48
C GLY A 295 -16.66 -18.40 10.51
N PHE A 296 -16.09 -17.75 9.50
CA PHE A 296 -16.82 -16.93 8.54
C PHE A 296 -17.77 -17.78 7.68
N LYS A 297 -18.95 -17.24 7.44
CA LYS A 297 -19.95 -17.81 6.52
C LYS A 297 -20.42 -16.74 5.59
N PRO A 298 -20.36 -16.97 4.27
CA PRO A 298 -20.92 -16.04 3.28
C PRO A 298 -22.41 -15.76 3.53
N ASN A 299 -22.89 -14.61 3.14
CA ASN A 299 -24.27 -14.18 3.31
C ASN A 299 -25.27 -14.92 2.39
N SER A 300 -24.79 -15.77 1.49
CA SER A 300 -25.57 -16.62 0.63
C SER A 300 -24.94 -18.02 0.51
N ARG A 301 -25.78 -19.06 0.46
CA ARG A 301 -25.32 -20.46 0.26
C ARG A 301 -24.67 -20.71 -1.09
N ASN A 302 -24.80 -19.80 -2.04
CA ASN A 302 -24.22 -19.94 -3.39
C ASN A 302 -22.86 -19.26 -3.52
N LYS A 303 -22.34 -18.67 -2.46
CA LYS A 303 -21.06 -17.97 -2.45
C LYS A 303 -19.98 -18.79 -1.74
N PRO A 304 -18.75 -18.81 -2.25
CA PRO A 304 -17.63 -19.52 -1.62
C PRO A 304 -17.13 -18.76 -0.39
N THR A 305 -16.47 -19.48 0.53
CA THR A 305 -15.83 -18.91 1.72
C THR A 305 -14.44 -18.37 1.36
N MET A 306 -14.28 -17.05 1.43
CA MET A 306 -13.05 -16.35 1.04
C MET A 306 -12.56 -15.40 2.14
N TRP A 307 -11.24 -15.24 2.22
CA TRP A 307 -10.54 -14.42 3.20
C TRP A 307 -9.64 -13.42 2.47
N THR A 308 -10.10 -12.20 2.33
CA THR A 308 -9.44 -11.15 1.54
C THR A 308 -8.35 -10.40 2.28
N GLU A 309 -8.41 -10.38 3.62
CA GLU A 309 -7.30 -9.90 4.45
C GLU A 309 -7.07 -10.84 5.63
N ASN A 310 -6.05 -11.66 5.50
CA ASN A 310 -5.49 -12.43 6.60
C ASN A 310 -4.38 -11.59 7.22
N TRP A 311 -4.65 -10.98 8.35
CA TRP A 311 -3.70 -10.09 9.01
C TRP A 311 -2.58 -10.92 9.66
N ASP A 312 -1.43 -10.92 9.03
CA ASP A 312 -0.24 -11.66 9.48
C ASP A 312 0.68 -10.86 10.43
N GLY A 313 0.36 -9.60 10.63
CA GLY A 313 0.96 -8.66 11.56
C GLY A 313 0.05 -7.46 11.77
N TRP A 314 0.62 -6.28 11.89
CA TRP A 314 -0.09 -5.01 11.98
C TRP A 314 0.82 -3.84 11.60
N TYR A 315 0.23 -2.66 11.32
CA TYR A 315 0.97 -1.42 11.15
C TYR A 315 1.44 -0.84 12.50
N THR A 316 2.36 0.12 12.47
CA THR A 316 2.97 0.74 13.65
C THR A 316 2.78 2.24 13.65
N GLN A 317 2.56 2.82 14.83
CA GLN A 317 2.52 4.26 15.07
C GLN A 317 3.76 4.69 15.87
N TRP A 318 4.08 5.99 15.83
CA TRP A 318 5.18 6.55 16.60
C TRP A 318 5.04 6.26 18.11
N GLY A 319 6.09 5.72 18.70
CA GLY A 319 6.15 5.40 20.13
C GLY A 319 5.52 4.05 20.50
N GLU A 320 4.94 3.32 19.57
CA GLU A 320 4.39 1.98 19.80
C GLU A 320 5.47 0.90 19.64
N ARG A 321 5.18 -0.27 20.20
CA ARG A 321 5.99 -1.46 19.95
C ARG A 321 5.70 -2.01 18.57
N LEU A 322 6.74 -2.53 17.91
CA LEU A 322 6.56 -3.25 16.65
C LEU A 322 5.63 -4.47 16.89
N PRO A 323 4.55 -4.59 16.12
CA PRO A 323 3.68 -5.75 16.18
C PRO A 323 4.44 -7.01 15.77
N HIS A 324 4.07 -8.14 16.39
CA HIS A 324 4.58 -9.44 16.04
C HIS A 324 3.50 -10.50 16.18
N ARG A 325 3.26 -11.27 15.13
CA ARG A 325 2.40 -12.44 15.15
C ARG A 325 3.24 -13.71 14.97
N PRO A 326 3.28 -14.63 15.94
CA PRO A 326 4.01 -15.89 15.80
C PRO A 326 3.54 -16.67 14.57
N VAL A 327 4.49 -17.22 13.82
CA VAL A 327 4.16 -17.95 12.58
C VAL A 327 3.31 -19.19 12.83
N GLU A 328 3.44 -19.82 13.98
CA GLU A 328 2.64 -20.97 14.40
C GLU A 328 1.16 -20.60 14.49
N ASP A 329 0.85 -19.42 15.01
CA ASP A 329 -0.52 -18.91 15.11
C ASP A 329 -1.09 -18.56 13.74
N LEU A 330 -0.28 -17.89 12.91
CA LEU A 330 -0.66 -17.57 11.52
C LEU A 330 -0.92 -18.85 10.72
N ALA A 331 0.00 -19.83 10.80
CA ALA A 331 -0.15 -21.11 10.13
C ALA A 331 -1.38 -21.89 10.63
N PHE A 332 -1.65 -21.85 11.95
CA PHE A 332 -2.86 -22.41 12.54
C PHE A 332 -4.12 -21.79 11.93
N ALA A 333 -4.19 -20.47 11.90
CA ALA A 333 -5.35 -19.75 11.37
C ALA A 333 -5.63 -20.13 9.89
N VAL A 334 -4.57 -20.19 9.06
CA VAL A 334 -4.67 -20.56 7.65
C VAL A 334 -5.09 -22.02 7.48
N ALA A 335 -4.45 -22.96 8.19
CA ALA A 335 -4.81 -24.37 8.14
C ALA A 335 -6.26 -24.60 8.59
N ARG A 336 -6.72 -23.92 9.65
CA ARG A 336 -8.11 -23.95 10.13
C ARG A 336 -9.11 -23.43 9.11
N PHE A 337 -8.76 -22.37 8.40
CA PHE A 337 -9.60 -21.81 7.36
C PHE A 337 -9.87 -22.82 6.24
N TYR A 338 -8.83 -23.44 5.69
CA TYR A 338 -8.98 -24.50 4.67
C TYR A 338 -9.61 -25.77 5.23
N GLN A 339 -9.28 -26.16 6.46
CA GLN A 339 -9.90 -27.27 7.18
C GLN A 339 -11.43 -27.16 7.20
N ARG A 340 -11.97 -25.95 7.27
CA ARG A 340 -13.41 -25.68 7.41
C ARG A 340 -14.07 -25.24 6.10
N GLY A 341 -13.43 -25.40 4.98
CA GLY A 341 -14.01 -25.17 3.66
C GLY A 341 -13.66 -23.87 2.99
N GLY A 342 -12.70 -23.11 3.52
CA GLY A 342 -12.15 -21.96 2.83
C GLY A 342 -11.50 -22.32 1.51
N ILE A 343 -11.51 -21.38 0.55
CA ILE A 343 -10.98 -21.65 -0.81
C ILE A 343 -10.00 -20.61 -1.33
N PHE A 344 -10.01 -19.46 -0.74
CA PHE A 344 -9.15 -18.34 -1.09
C PHE A 344 -8.75 -17.61 0.17
N GLN A 345 -7.47 -17.42 0.40
CA GLN A 345 -6.98 -16.53 1.43
C GLN A 345 -5.86 -15.63 0.87
N ASN A 346 -5.84 -14.38 1.28
CA ASN A 346 -4.83 -13.39 0.95
C ASN A 346 -4.07 -12.95 2.19
N TYR A 347 -2.77 -13.11 2.20
CA TYR A 347 -1.92 -12.54 3.25
C TYR A 347 -1.91 -11.03 3.12
N TYR A 348 -2.36 -10.36 4.12
CA TYR A 348 -2.30 -8.93 4.29
C TYR A 348 -1.39 -8.59 5.46
N MET A 349 -0.10 -8.33 5.22
CA MET A 349 0.62 -8.19 3.93
C MET A 349 1.58 -9.36 3.72
N TYR A 350 1.78 -9.80 2.48
CA TYR A 350 2.88 -10.71 2.19
C TYR A 350 4.21 -9.97 2.05
N PHE A 351 4.15 -8.73 1.58
CA PHE A 351 5.18 -7.70 1.62
C PHE A 351 4.52 -6.36 1.90
N GLY A 352 4.82 -5.77 3.03
CA GLY A 352 4.24 -4.49 3.45
C GLY A 352 4.91 -3.29 2.79
N GLY A 353 6.22 -3.22 2.86
CA GLY A 353 7.04 -2.19 2.20
C GLY A 353 7.10 -0.86 2.93
N THR A 354 7.31 0.22 2.17
CA THR A 354 7.62 1.57 2.64
C THR A 354 6.58 2.58 2.18
N ASN A 355 6.08 3.40 3.07
CA ASN A 355 5.27 4.57 2.75
C ASN A 355 6.18 5.71 2.24
N PHE A 356 6.51 5.69 0.96
CA PHE A 356 7.38 6.70 0.36
C PHE A 356 6.72 8.08 0.33
N GLY A 357 7.51 9.11 0.59
CA GLY A 357 7.05 10.50 0.60
C GLY A 357 5.99 10.71 1.68
N ARG A 358 4.84 11.30 1.29
CA ARG A 358 3.71 11.64 2.17
C ARG A 358 2.54 10.68 2.01
N THR A 359 2.80 9.37 1.86
CA THR A 359 1.78 8.35 1.59
C THR A 359 1.30 7.60 2.82
N ALA A 360 2.00 7.69 3.96
CA ALA A 360 1.52 7.15 5.22
C ALA A 360 0.19 7.79 5.63
N GLY A 361 -0.76 6.99 6.07
CA GLY A 361 -1.99 7.46 6.68
C GLY A 361 -1.75 8.07 8.06
N GLY A 362 -2.79 8.65 8.63
CA GLY A 362 -2.71 9.34 9.91
C GLY A 362 -3.74 8.89 10.93
N PRO A 363 -3.54 9.40 12.17
CA PRO A 363 -2.37 10.14 12.61
C PRO A 363 -1.19 9.25 13.02
N LEU A 364 0.02 9.80 12.92
CA LEU A 364 1.25 9.26 13.51
C LEU A 364 1.70 7.88 13.01
N GLN A 365 1.25 7.41 11.87
CA GLN A 365 1.77 6.18 11.30
C GLN A 365 3.20 6.40 10.80
N ILE A 366 4.07 5.38 11.02
CA ILE A 366 5.48 5.48 10.61
C ILE A 366 5.66 5.23 9.11
N THR A 367 6.83 5.57 8.61
CA THR A 367 7.19 5.37 7.20
C THR A 367 7.22 3.90 6.81
N SER A 368 7.70 3.02 7.69
CA SER A 368 7.68 1.57 7.46
C SER A 368 6.25 1.02 7.49
N TYR A 369 5.91 0.24 6.50
CA TYR A 369 4.70 -0.59 6.48
C TYR A 369 5.08 -2.08 6.45
N ASP A 370 6.16 -2.43 7.15
CA ASP A 370 6.70 -3.81 7.22
C ASP A 370 5.62 -4.84 7.57
N TYR A 371 4.70 -4.50 8.47
CA TYR A 371 3.52 -5.26 8.85
C TYR A 371 3.84 -6.63 9.51
N ASP A 372 5.08 -6.88 9.89
CA ASP A 372 5.60 -8.20 10.31
C ASP A 372 5.41 -9.26 9.21
N ALA A 373 5.52 -8.85 7.94
CA ALA A 373 5.22 -9.65 6.77
C ALA A 373 6.24 -10.78 6.52
N PRO A 374 5.88 -11.84 5.75
CA PRO A 374 6.81 -12.92 5.35
C PRO A 374 8.00 -12.44 4.51
N ILE A 375 7.87 -11.34 3.78
CA ILE A 375 8.98 -10.62 3.14
C ILE A 375 9.09 -9.27 3.83
N ASP A 376 10.25 -8.94 4.39
CA ASP A 376 10.46 -7.71 5.13
C ASP A 376 10.48 -6.46 4.24
N GLU A 377 10.48 -5.26 4.85
CA GLU A 377 10.45 -3.97 4.15
C GLU A 377 11.53 -3.83 3.08
N TYR A 378 12.67 -4.50 3.23
CA TYR A 378 13.81 -4.45 2.30
C TYR A 378 13.74 -5.53 1.21
N GLY A 379 12.67 -6.33 1.18
CA GLY A 379 12.49 -7.42 0.23
C GLY A 379 13.23 -8.70 0.60
N LEU A 380 13.74 -8.84 1.82
CA LEU A 380 14.43 -10.04 2.29
C LEU A 380 13.44 -11.01 2.94
N LEU A 381 13.74 -12.30 2.91
CA LEU A 381 12.88 -13.31 3.53
C LEU A 381 12.88 -13.17 5.06
N HIS A 382 11.71 -13.03 5.65
CA HIS A 382 11.52 -12.94 7.09
C HIS A 382 11.34 -14.35 7.67
N GLU A 383 12.45 -14.98 8.00
CA GLU A 383 12.43 -16.31 8.60
C GLU A 383 12.21 -16.26 10.13
N PRO A 384 11.47 -17.20 10.72
CA PRO A 384 10.94 -18.43 10.14
C PRO A 384 9.59 -18.28 9.42
N LYS A 385 9.03 -17.09 9.34
CA LYS A 385 7.66 -16.87 8.83
C LYS A 385 7.53 -17.31 7.38
N TRP A 386 8.38 -16.83 6.50
CA TRP A 386 8.30 -17.17 5.07
C TRP A 386 8.47 -18.69 4.81
N GLY A 387 9.51 -19.30 5.38
CA GLY A 387 9.79 -20.72 5.14
C GLY A 387 8.73 -21.66 5.71
N HIS A 388 8.20 -21.37 6.90
CA HIS A 388 7.15 -22.17 7.53
C HIS A 388 5.83 -22.07 6.75
N LEU A 389 5.48 -20.87 6.23
CA LEU A 389 4.31 -20.70 5.38
C LEU A 389 4.48 -21.41 4.02
N LYS A 390 5.66 -21.40 3.42
CA LYS A 390 5.97 -22.16 2.20
C LYS A 390 5.69 -23.67 2.39
N ASP A 391 6.11 -24.23 3.51
CA ASP A 391 5.85 -25.64 3.84
C ASP A 391 4.34 -25.90 4.04
N LEU A 392 3.64 -25.00 4.71
CA LEU A 392 2.18 -25.04 4.85
C LEU A 392 1.49 -25.03 3.48
N HIS A 393 1.87 -24.13 2.60
CA HIS A 393 1.28 -24.01 1.26
C HIS A 393 1.50 -25.29 0.43
N ALA A 394 2.70 -25.87 0.50
CA ALA A 394 2.98 -27.14 -0.16
C ALA A 394 2.07 -28.28 0.35
N ALA A 395 1.85 -28.36 1.67
CA ALA A 395 0.94 -29.35 2.25
C ALA A 395 -0.52 -29.12 1.86
N LEU A 396 -0.98 -27.86 1.80
CA LEU A 396 -2.34 -27.52 1.34
C LEU A 396 -2.55 -27.88 -0.14
N LYS A 397 -1.56 -27.65 -1.00
CA LYS A 397 -1.63 -28.00 -2.42
C LYS A 397 -1.73 -29.51 -2.65
N LEU A 398 -1.11 -30.32 -1.80
CA LEU A 398 -1.31 -31.77 -1.82
C LEU A 398 -2.75 -32.18 -1.47
N CYS A 399 -3.47 -31.36 -0.67
CA CYS A 399 -4.86 -31.61 -0.30
C CYS A 399 -5.86 -31.08 -1.34
N GLU A 400 -5.48 -30.19 -2.25
CA GLU A 400 -6.38 -29.53 -3.20
C GLU A 400 -7.30 -30.51 -3.94
N PRO A 401 -6.83 -31.64 -4.48
CA PRO A 401 -7.71 -32.57 -5.19
C PRO A 401 -8.90 -33.07 -4.37
N ALA A 402 -8.71 -33.34 -3.07
CA ALA A 402 -9.79 -33.78 -2.18
C ALA A 402 -10.71 -32.61 -1.78
N LEU A 403 -10.12 -31.44 -1.54
CA LEU A 403 -10.82 -30.23 -1.10
C LEU A 403 -11.78 -29.70 -2.17
N VAL A 404 -11.42 -29.74 -3.45
CA VAL A 404 -12.24 -29.16 -4.54
C VAL A 404 -13.37 -30.06 -5.00
N VAL A 405 -13.23 -31.38 -4.89
CA VAL A 405 -14.27 -32.35 -5.30
C VAL A 405 -15.31 -32.60 -4.21
N THR A 406 -14.98 -32.28 -2.95
CA THR A 406 -15.86 -32.53 -1.78
C THR A 406 -16.57 -31.24 -1.39
N ASP A 407 -17.88 -31.23 -1.40
CA ASP A 407 -18.67 -30.04 -1.06
C ASP A 407 -18.57 -29.67 0.42
N SER A 408 -18.49 -30.63 1.33
CA SER A 408 -18.33 -30.41 2.75
C SER A 408 -17.51 -31.51 3.39
N PRO A 409 -16.61 -31.17 4.34
CA PRO A 409 -15.87 -32.19 5.08
C PRO A 409 -16.74 -32.96 6.05
N THR A 410 -16.40 -34.22 6.29
CA THR A 410 -16.95 -34.97 7.40
C THR A 410 -16.26 -34.54 8.70
N TYR A 411 -17.04 -34.05 9.65
CA TYR A 411 -16.55 -33.69 10.99
C TYR A 411 -16.47 -34.93 11.89
N ILE A 412 -15.36 -35.11 12.59
CA ILE A 412 -15.17 -36.18 13.57
C ILE A 412 -14.62 -35.56 14.86
N LYS A 413 -15.34 -35.74 15.97
CA LYS A 413 -14.86 -35.35 17.29
C LYS A 413 -13.84 -36.39 17.79
N LEU A 414 -12.61 -35.95 18.07
CA LEU A 414 -11.51 -36.81 18.53
C LEU A 414 -11.24 -36.69 20.04
N GLY A 415 -11.77 -35.66 20.67
CA GLY A 415 -11.60 -35.36 22.09
C GLY A 415 -12.38 -34.12 22.52
N PRO A 416 -12.22 -33.64 23.77
CA PRO A 416 -12.89 -32.43 24.25
C PRO A 416 -12.57 -31.18 23.45
N LYS A 417 -11.32 -31.06 23.02
CA LYS A 417 -10.77 -29.94 22.23
C LYS A 417 -10.03 -30.40 20.97
N GLN A 418 -10.26 -31.65 20.56
CA GLN A 418 -9.61 -32.24 19.39
C GLN A 418 -10.68 -32.66 18.39
N GLU A 419 -10.45 -32.38 17.13
CA GLU A 419 -11.36 -32.63 16.03
C GLU A 419 -10.63 -33.00 14.74
N ALA A 420 -11.34 -33.72 13.85
CA ALA A 420 -10.89 -33.94 12.49
C ALA A 420 -11.94 -33.45 11.49
N HIS A 421 -11.48 -32.94 10.37
CA HIS A 421 -12.29 -32.70 9.18
C HIS A 421 -11.70 -33.51 8.03
N VAL A 422 -12.53 -34.34 7.39
CA VAL A 422 -12.12 -35.30 6.38
C VAL A 422 -12.81 -34.98 5.06
N TYR A 423 -12.02 -34.72 4.05
CA TYR A 423 -12.44 -34.55 2.66
C TYR A 423 -12.17 -35.84 1.92
N GLN A 424 -13.21 -36.54 1.50
CA GLN A 424 -13.08 -37.83 0.80
C GLN A 424 -14.13 -37.94 -0.31
N ALA A 425 -13.67 -38.33 -1.48
CA ALA A 425 -14.54 -38.64 -2.61
C ALA A 425 -14.04 -39.91 -3.33
N ASN A 426 -14.99 -40.70 -3.84
CA ASN A 426 -14.67 -41.81 -4.76
C ASN A 426 -14.60 -41.23 -6.18
N VAL A 427 -13.48 -41.39 -6.85
CA VAL A 427 -13.29 -40.95 -8.22
C VAL A 427 -13.72 -42.11 -9.14
N HIS A 428 -14.82 -41.90 -9.87
CA HIS A 428 -15.19 -42.82 -10.95
C HIS A 428 -14.52 -42.36 -12.23
N PRO A 429 -13.58 -43.10 -12.81
CA PRO A 429 -13.05 -42.78 -14.13
C PRO A 429 -14.19 -42.88 -15.17
N GLU A 430 -14.47 -41.73 -15.84
CA GLU A 430 -15.44 -41.77 -16.94
C GLU A 430 -14.96 -42.76 -18.03
N GLY A 431 -15.78 -43.75 -18.37
CA GLY A 431 -15.59 -44.61 -19.51
C GLY A 431 -15.01 -46.01 -19.24
N LEU A 432 -14.74 -46.42 -18.00
CA LEU A 432 -14.32 -47.79 -17.68
C LEU A 432 -15.36 -48.47 -16.79
N ASN A 433 -16.02 -49.52 -17.37
CA ASN A 433 -16.87 -50.46 -16.63
C ASN A 433 -16.00 -51.34 -15.71
N LEU A 434 -15.60 -50.82 -14.56
CA LEU A 434 -14.79 -51.51 -13.57
C LEU A 434 -15.66 -51.97 -12.40
N SER A 435 -16.42 -53.04 -12.62
CA SER A 435 -17.16 -53.75 -11.54
C SER A 435 -16.26 -54.63 -10.65
N LEU A 436 -14.94 -54.64 -10.87
CA LEU A 436 -14.00 -55.55 -10.22
C LEU A 436 -12.85 -54.87 -9.44
N PHE A 437 -12.74 -53.57 -9.45
CA PHE A 437 -11.71 -52.87 -8.66
C PHE A 437 -12.35 -51.79 -7.79
N GLU A 438 -11.87 -51.63 -6.55
CA GLU A 438 -12.23 -50.48 -5.70
C GLU A 438 -11.85 -49.17 -6.42
N SER A 439 -12.82 -48.30 -6.62
CA SER A 439 -12.57 -46.97 -7.19
C SER A 439 -11.53 -46.26 -6.35
N PRO A 440 -10.46 -45.67 -6.95
CA PRO A 440 -9.49 -44.94 -6.17
C PRO A 440 -10.19 -43.79 -5.41
N SER A 441 -10.05 -43.81 -4.09
CA SER A 441 -10.60 -42.74 -3.25
C SER A 441 -9.54 -41.68 -3.02
N ILE A 442 -9.88 -40.41 -3.31
CA ILE A 442 -9.09 -39.25 -2.92
C ILE A 442 -9.48 -38.89 -1.50
N CYS A 443 -8.51 -38.70 -0.61
CA CYS A 443 -8.77 -38.41 0.79
C CYS A 443 -7.73 -37.43 1.34
N SER A 444 -8.20 -36.38 2.04
CA SER A 444 -7.35 -35.51 2.87
C SER A 444 -8.02 -35.25 4.21
N ALA A 445 -7.23 -35.16 5.27
CA ALA A 445 -7.72 -34.91 6.61
C ALA A 445 -6.91 -33.84 7.33
N PHE A 446 -7.61 -33.07 8.18
CA PHE A 446 -7.03 -32.08 9.06
C PHE A 446 -7.36 -32.49 10.49
N LEU A 447 -6.34 -32.72 11.31
CA LEU A 447 -6.50 -33.04 12.73
C LEU A 447 -6.11 -31.81 13.54
N ALA A 448 -7.06 -31.20 14.23
CA ALA A 448 -6.84 -29.98 15.00
C ALA A 448 -6.89 -30.24 16.52
N ASN A 449 -5.99 -29.60 17.24
CA ASN A 449 -6.00 -29.45 18.67
C ASN A 449 -6.16 -27.95 19.01
N ILE A 450 -7.34 -27.57 19.50
CA ILE A 450 -7.65 -26.18 19.89
C ILE A 450 -7.38 -25.90 21.36
N ASP A 451 -6.72 -26.81 22.09
CA ASP A 451 -6.19 -26.52 23.42
C ASP A 451 -4.91 -25.70 23.26
N GLU A 452 -4.85 -24.53 23.88
CA GLU A 452 -3.71 -23.61 23.76
C GLU A 452 -2.48 -24.08 24.56
N ARG A 453 -2.63 -25.05 25.47
CA ARG A 453 -1.58 -25.40 26.44
C ARG A 453 -1.19 -26.85 26.45
N LYS A 454 -2.11 -27.75 26.06
CA LYS A 454 -1.90 -29.18 26.23
C LYS A 454 -1.83 -29.92 24.92
N GLU A 455 -0.78 -30.68 24.76
CA GLU A 455 -0.64 -31.69 23.71
C GLU A 455 -1.74 -32.77 23.87
N ALA A 456 -2.18 -33.33 22.78
CA ALA A 456 -3.16 -34.40 22.78
C ALA A 456 -2.73 -35.59 21.94
N THR A 457 -2.94 -36.79 22.47
CA THR A 457 -2.86 -38.03 21.69
C THR A 457 -4.25 -38.45 21.27
N VAL A 458 -4.48 -38.55 19.97
CA VAL A 458 -5.76 -38.96 19.40
C VAL A 458 -5.63 -40.19 18.54
N THR A 459 -6.71 -40.96 18.40
CA THR A 459 -6.79 -42.06 17.46
C THR A 459 -7.68 -41.68 16.28
N PHE A 460 -7.12 -41.71 15.10
CA PHE A 460 -7.85 -41.43 13.85
C PHE A 460 -7.59 -42.59 12.86
N ARG A 461 -8.67 -43.20 12.35
CA ARG A 461 -8.61 -44.36 11.44
C ARG A 461 -7.68 -45.49 11.91
N GLY A 462 -7.70 -45.78 13.22
CA GLY A 462 -6.90 -46.84 13.84
C GLY A 462 -5.43 -46.49 14.09
N GLN A 463 -4.98 -45.32 13.68
CA GLN A 463 -3.60 -44.83 13.88
C GLN A 463 -3.57 -43.74 14.99
N ARG A 464 -2.50 -43.76 15.79
CA ARG A 464 -2.30 -42.75 16.88
C ARG A 464 -1.52 -41.55 16.35
N TYR A 465 -2.00 -40.36 16.71
CA TYR A 465 -1.35 -39.08 16.37
C TYR A 465 -1.15 -38.25 17.63
N ILE A 466 0.00 -37.63 17.73
CA ILE A 466 0.34 -36.66 18.76
C ILE A 466 0.21 -35.26 18.14
N ILE A 467 -0.73 -34.46 18.65
CA ILE A 467 -1.03 -33.13 18.12
C ILE A 467 -0.64 -32.09 19.15
N PRO A 468 0.37 -31.25 18.87
CA PRO A 468 0.77 -30.15 19.76
C PRO A 468 -0.39 -29.23 20.15
N PRO A 469 -0.28 -28.45 21.22
CA PRO A 469 -1.28 -27.43 21.54
C PRO A 469 -1.41 -26.42 20.40
N TRP A 470 -2.60 -25.87 20.26
CA TRP A 470 -2.93 -24.83 19.26
C TRP A 470 -2.37 -25.16 17.86
N SER A 471 -2.67 -26.35 17.34
CA SER A 471 -2.10 -26.79 16.07
C SER A 471 -3.05 -27.62 15.23
N VAL A 472 -2.75 -27.67 13.93
CA VAL A 472 -3.39 -28.51 12.93
C VAL A 472 -2.33 -29.39 12.27
N SER A 473 -2.57 -30.71 12.25
CA SER A 473 -1.83 -31.66 11.42
C SER A 473 -2.56 -31.88 10.10
N ILE A 474 -1.88 -31.70 8.99
CA ILE A 474 -2.40 -31.87 7.63
C ILE A 474 -1.97 -33.24 7.09
N LEU A 475 -2.96 -34.05 6.69
CA LEU A 475 -2.79 -35.39 6.18
C LEU A 475 -3.36 -35.48 4.75
N PRO A 476 -2.54 -35.31 3.70
CA PRO A 476 -3.02 -35.27 2.31
C PRO A 476 -3.60 -36.63 1.82
N ASP A 477 -3.26 -37.72 2.47
CA ASP A 477 -3.69 -39.08 2.18
C ASP A 477 -4.57 -39.68 3.29
N CYS A 478 -5.06 -38.85 4.21
CA CYS A 478 -5.79 -39.30 5.42
C CYS A 478 -5.00 -40.24 6.36
N ARG A 479 -3.69 -40.32 6.23
CA ARG A 479 -2.85 -41.24 6.98
C ARG A 479 -1.54 -40.64 7.44
N ASN A 480 -0.78 -40.05 6.53
CA ASN A 480 0.54 -39.50 6.84
C ASN A 480 0.48 -37.99 7.09
N THR A 481 1.06 -37.54 8.18
CA THR A 481 1.19 -36.11 8.47
C THR A 481 2.26 -35.49 7.60
N ALA A 482 1.89 -34.66 6.63
CA ALA A 482 2.81 -33.90 5.79
C ALA A 482 3.31 -32.65 6.51
N PHE A 483 2.44 -31.99 7.30
CA PHE A 483 2.74 -30.73 7.97
C PHE A 483 1.99 -30.62 9.31
N ASN A 484 2.58 -29.92 10.28
CA ASN A 484 1.89 -29.48 11.50
C ASN A 484 2.26 -28.03 11.80
N THR A 485 1.25 -27.20 12.05
CA THR A 485 1.38 -25.75 12.17
C THR A 485 2.25 -25.27 13.33
N ALA A 486 2.38 -26.05 14.42
CA ALA A 486 3.24 -25.71 15.55
C ALA A 486 4.68 -26.24 15.44
N LYS A 487 5.00 -27.03 14.40
CA LYS A 487 6.32 -27.62 14.22
C LYS A 487 7.14 -26.80 13.21
N VAL A 488 7.62 -25.65 13.65
CA VAL A 488 8.48 -24.76 12.86
C VAL A 488 9.81 -25.44 12.56
N ARG A 489 10.15 -25.58 11.28
CA ARG A 489 11.40 -26.20 10.80
C ARG A 489 12.32 -25.20 10.11
N ALA A 490 11.79 -24.04 9.75
CA ALA A 490 12.59 -22.99 9.14
C ALA A 490 13.59 -22.40 10.14
N GLN A 491 14.77 -22.08 9.65
CA GLN A 491 15.82 -21.47 10.46
C GLN A 491 15.47 -20.00 10.71
N THR A 492 15.57 -19.57 11.96
CA THR A 492 15.48 -18.13 12.28
C THR A 492 16.72 -17.41 11.78
N SER A 493 16.53 -16.19 11.27
CA SER A 493 17.63 -15.31 10.87
C SER A 493 17.49 -13.95 11.54
N VAL A 494 18.63 -13.37 11.92
CA VAL A 494 18.70 -11.98 12.36
C VAL A 494 19.43 -11.21 11.26
N LYS A 495 18.83 -10.09 10.84
CA LYS A 495 19.42 -9.20 9.85
C LYS A 495 19.90 -7.94 10.55
N LEU A 496 21.08 -7.52 10.24
CA LEU A 496 21.67 -6.28 10.69
C LEU A 496 21.81 -5.35 9.50
N ILE A 497 21.27 -4.15 9.63
CA ILE A 497 21.54 -3.08 8.67
C ILE A 497 22.79 -2.37 9.18
N ASP A 498 23.86 -2.45 8.40
CA ASP A 498 25.06 -1.67 8.63
C ASP A 498 25.01 -0.46 7.68
N SER A 499 25.14 0.71 8.24
CA SER A 499 25.05 1.97 7.51
C SER A 499 26.37 2.72 7.67
N ASP A 500 26.97 3.06 6.56
CA ASP A 500 28.16 3.95 6.51
C ASP A 500 27.82 5.41 6.84
N LEU A 501 26.55 5.73 7.08
CA LEU A 501 26.15 7.07 7.44
C LEU A 501 26.64 7.44 8.85
N PRO A 502 27.18 8.66 9.04
CA PRO A 502 27.58 9.12 10.34
C PRO A 502 26.35 9.20 11.27
N THR A 503 26.38 8.44 12.34
CA THR A 503 25.34 8.48 13.36
C THR A 503 25.51 9.70 14.26
N ILE A 504 24.42 10.21 14.81
CA ILE A 504 24.45 11.33 15.80
C ILE A 504 25.37 11.00 17.00
N SER A 505 25.56 9.70 17.29
CA SER A 505 26.51 9.25 18.31
C SER A 505 27.96 9.64 18.02
N ASN A 506 28.32 9.96 16.78
CA ASN A 506 29.66 10.47 16.43
C ASN A 506 29.86 11.94 16.80
N ILE A 507 28.78 12.66 17.10
CA ILE A 507 28.78 14.06 17.59
C ILE A 507 28.97 14.11 19.10
N PHE A 508 28.63 13.03 19.82
CA PHE A 508 28.82 12.91 21.26
C PHE A 508 29.96 11.93 21.53
N PRO A 509 30.88 12.23 22.45
CA PRO A 509 31.98 11.31 22.82
C PRO A 509 31.39 10.10 23.57
N ALA A 510 30.94 9.09 22.81
CA ALA A 510 30.63 7.78 23.36
C ALA A 510 31.95 7.02 23.58
N GLN A 511 32.11 6.48 24.78
CA GLN A 511 33.24 5.66 25.20
C GLN A 511 33.58 4.62 24.13
N GLN A 512 34.89 4.54 23.86
CA GLN A 512 35.59 3.66 22.95
C GLN A 512 34.97 2.25 22.83
N LEU A 513 34.36 1.97 21.70
CA LEU A 513 34.22 0.60 21.20
C LEU A 513 35.44 0.31 20.28
N ARG A 514 36.36 -0.48 20.82
CA ARG A 514 37.49 -1.03 20.09
C ARG A 514 36.96 -2.12 19.14
N HIS A 515 37.03 -1.90 17.83
CA HIS A 515 37.14 -3.00 16.89
C HIS A 515 38.21 -2.72 15.83
N HIS A 516 39.12 -3.66 15.73
CA HIS A 516 40.15 -3.75 14.72
C HIS A 516 39.52 -4.13 13.38
N THR A 517 39.45 -3.20 12.48
CA THR A 517 39.67 -3.40 11.03
C THR A 517 39.81 -2.03 10.40
N GLY A 518 40.86 -1.84 9.63
CA GLY A 518 41.19 -0.54 9.04
C GLY A 518 40.19 -0.20 7.94
N ILE A 519 39.24 0.67 8.26
CA ILE A 519 38.39 1.35 7.32
C ILE A 519 38.71 2.84 7.44
N TYR A 520 39.07 3.46 6.34
CA TYR A 520 39.25 4.89 6.25
C TYR A 520 37.91 5.57 6.49
N TYR A 521 37.70 6.08 7.70
CA TYR A 521 36.56 6.94 8.00
C TYR A 521 36.79 8.29 7.30
N ILE A 522 36.09 8.52 6.22
CA ILE A 522 35.78 9.89 5.82
C ILE A 522 34.73 10.35 6.85
N SER A 523 35.17 11.13 7.83
CA SER A 523 34.22 11.75 8.78
C SER A 523 33.42 12.80 8.00
N LYS A 524 32.30 12.40 7.43
CA LYS A 524 31.30 13.35 6.95
C LYS A 524 30.64 13.92 8.20
N SER A 525 30.89 15.18 8.49
CA SER A 525 30.16 15.91 9.52
C SER A 525 28.73 16.17 9.04
N TRP A 526 27.76 16.13 9.96
CA TRP A 526 26.42 16.58 9.68
C TRP A 526 26.42 18.08 9.39
N MET A 527 25.70 18.48 8.33
CA MET A 527 25.49 19.86 8.00
C MET A 527 24.08 20.28 8.41
N THR A 528 23.89 21.49 8.88
CA THR A 528 22.59 22.06 9.29
C THR A 528 22.34 23.40 8.67
N THR A 529 21.07 23.74 8.46
CA THR A 529 20.62 25.10 8.10
C THR A 529 19.39 25.42 8.93
N LYS A 530 19.10 26.71 9.13
CA LYS A 530 17.96 27.16 9.94
C LYS A 530 16.75 27.42 9.07
N GLU A 531 15.61 26.84 9.46
CA GLU A 531 14.31 27.24 8.89
C GLU A 531 13.94 28.66 9.36
N PRO A 532 13.61 29.61 8.47
CA PRO A 532 13.20 30.94 8.87
C PRO A 532 11.82 30.92 9.55
N LEU A 533 11.74 31.54 10.73
CA LEU A 533 10.51 31.62 11.51
C LEU A 533 9.63 32.84 11.13
N LYS A 534 9.82 33.38 9.94
CA LYS A 534 9.05 34.51 9.39
C LYS A 534 8.62 34.18 7.95
N ILE A 535 7.64 34.92 7.48
CA ILE A 535 7.21 34.84 6.09
C ILE A 535 8.38 35.10 5.15
N TRP A 536 8.74 34.10 4.35
CA TRP A 536 9.89 34.12 3.44
C TRP A 536 9.50 34.04 1.96
N SER A 537 8.27 33.56 1.65
CA SER A 537 7.82 33.36 0.29
C SER A 537 6.93 34.48 -0.23
N LYS A 538 7.06 34.81 -1.51
CA LYS A 538 6.16 35.71 -2.23
C LYS A 538 4.76 35.14 -2.45
N SER A 539 4.57 33.83 -2.26
CA SER A 539 3.28 33.14 -2.35
C SER A 539 2.45 33.24 -1.06
N SER A 540 2.97 33.88 -0.02
CA SER A 540 2.21 34.17 1.19
C SER A 540 1.03 35.12 0.89
N PHE A 541 -0.06 34.94 1.62
CA PHE A 541 -1.25 35.78 1.48
C PHE A 541 -1.85 36.07 2.84
N THR A 542 -2.60 37.19 2.93
CA THR A 542 -3.22 37.64 4.19
C THR A 542 -4.73 37.75 4.00
N VAL A 543 -5.47 37.11 4.90
CA VAL A 543 -6.93 37.12 4.92
C VAL A 543 -7.45 37.21 6.35
N GLU A 544 -8.69 37.59 6.51
CA GLU A 544 -9.39 37.57 7.79
C GLU A 544 -9.82 36.15 8.16
N GLY A 545 -9.64 35.79 9.42
CA GLY A 545 -10.07 34.53 9.97
C GLY A 545 -9.04 33.41 9.87
N ILE A 546 -9.33 32.28 10.54
CA ILE A 546 -8.51 31.10 10.52
C ILE A 546 -9.07 30.12 9.49
N TRP A 547 -8.23 29.77 8.53
CA TRP A 547 -8.54 28.77 7.51
C TRP A 547 -7.95 27.41 7.91
N GLU A 548 -8.74 26.38 7.70
CA GLU A 548 -8.36 25.01 7.97
C GLU A 548 -7.17 24.59 7.07
N HIS A 549 -6.27 23.80 7.62
CA HIS A 549 -4.98 23.43 7.02
C HIS A 549 -5.09 22.92 5.59
N LEU A 550 -5.96 21.92 5.35
CA LEU A 550 -6.12 21.32 4.01
C LEU A 550 -6.79 22.27 3.01
N ASN A 551 -7.61 23.21 3.48
CA ASN A 551 -8.20 24.24 2.60
C ASN A 551 -7.13 25.14 2.00
N VAL A 552 -6.00 25.31 2.70
CA VAL A 552 -4.87 26.14 2.27
C VAL A 552 -3.82 25.32 1.56
N THR A 553 -3.35 24.23 2.16
CA THR A 553 -2.23 23.43 1.63
C THR A 553 -2.62 22.53 0.48
N LYS A 554 -3.89 22.14 0.36
CA LYS A 554 -4.37 21.12 -0.60
C LYS A 554 -3.55 19.83 -0.56
N ASP A 555 -3.03 19.51 0.63
CA ASP A 555 -2.14 18.37 0.88
C ASP A 555 -0.83 18.39 0.04
N GLN A 556 -0.36 19.57 -0.36
CA GLN A 556 0.93 19.73 -1.05
C GLN A 556 2.12 19.82 -0.11
N SER A 557 1.87 20.15 1.17
CA SER A 557 2.85 20.17 2.26
C SER A 557 2.19 19.76 3.56
N ASP A 558 2.95 19.15 4.47
CA ASP A 558 2.51 18.88 5.84
C ASP A 558 2.52 20.13 6.72
N TYR A 559 3.11 21.22 6.26
CA TYR A 559 3.37 22.41 7.06
C TYR A 559 2.55 23.61 6.60
N LEU A 560 1.93 24.30 7.58
CA LEU A 560 1.24 25.57 7.34
C LEU A 560 1.57 26.57 8.45
N TRP A 561 2.13 27.70 8.05
CA TRP A 561 2.41 28.84 8.89
C TRP A 561 1.23 29.79 8.92
N TYR A 562 0.92 30.28 10.14
CA TYR A 562 -0.03 31.35 10.41
C TYR A 562 0.71 32.44 11.19
N SER A 563 0.64 33.71 10.77
CA SER A 563 1.28 34.82 11.46
C SER A 563 0.32 35.98 11.62
N THR A 564 0.28 36.53 12.82
CA THR A 564 -0.47 37.75 13.12
C THR A 564 0.30 38.60 14.12
N ARG A 565 -0.10 39.88 14.29
CA ARG A 565 0.50 40.79 15.23
C ARG A 565 -0.45 41.15 16.36
N ILE A 566 0.06 41.16 17.56
CA ILE A 566 -0.65 41.55 18.78
C ILE A 566 -0.03 42.81 19.34
N TYR A 567 -0.84 43.84 19.51
CA TYR A 567 -0.40 45.06 20.20
C TYR A 567 -0.66 44.90 21.69
N VAL A 568 0.35 45.20 22.51
CA VAL A 568 0.32 45.17 23.97
C VAL A 568 0.64 46.59 24.47
N SER A 569 -0.27 47.18 25.19
CA SER A 569 -0.09 48.50 25.77
C SER A 569 0.74 48.45 27.07
N ASP A 570 1.29 49.62 27.47
CA ASP A 570 1.96 49.71 28.77
C ASP A 570 0.97 49.45 29.93
N SER A 571 -0.32 49.76 29.77
CA SER A 571 -1.35 49.46 30.77
C SER A 571 -1.60 47.97 30.91
N ASP A 572 -1.57 47.20 29.83
CA ASP A 572 -1.67 45.72 29.91
C ASP A 572 -0.50 45.11 30.68
N ILE A 573 0.73 45.59 30.43
CA ILE A 573 1.92 45.16 31.17
C ILE A 573 1.80 45.47 32.65
N LEU A 574 1.32 46.66 33.00
CA LEU A 574 1.10 47.08 34.39
C LEU A 574 0.02 46.18 35.03
N PHE A 575 -1.12 46.03 34.35
CA PHE A 575 -2.22 45.16 34.79
C PHE A 575 -1.77 43.73 35.10
N TRP A 576 -0.96 43.14 34.22
CA TRP A 576 -0.42 41.78 34.43
C TRP A 576 0.47 41.71 35.67
N LYS A 577 1.32 42.70 35.87
CA LYS A 577 2.24 42.79 37.00
C LYS A 577 1.52 42.98 38.34
N GLU A 578 0.51 43.86 38.36
CA GLU A 578 -0.22 44.21 39.60
C GLU A 578 -1.21 43.13 40.03
N ASN A 579 -1.77 42.37 39.08
CA ASN A 579 -2.79 41.35 39.33
C ASN A 579 -2.30 39.94 39.24
N ASP A 580 -0.99 39.70 39.03
CA ASP A 580 -0.39 38.39 38.80
C ASP A 580 -1.10 37.61 37.67
N VAL A 581 -1.47 38.33 36.59
CA VAL A 581 -2.13 37.75 35.43
C VAL A 581 -1.11 37.41 34.36
N HIS A 582 -1.27 36.22 33.77
CA HIS A 582 -0.47 35.80 32.61
C HIS A 582 -1.40 35.63 31.39
N PRO A 583 -1.18 36.36 30.31
CA PRO A 583 -1.99 36.21 29.11
C PRO A 583 -1.86 34.76 28.55
N LYS A 584 -3.00 34.20 28.11
CA LYS A 584 -3.04 32.80 27.62
C LYS A 584 -3.70 32.73 26.24
N LEU A 585 -2.99 32.12 25.29
CA LEU A 585 -3.56 31.67 24.02
C LEU A 585 -4.44 30.43 24.29
N THR A 586 -5.66 30.49 23.80
CA THR A 586 -6.58 29.33 23.83
C THR A 586 -7.03 29.00 22.39
N ILE A 587 -6.94 27.76 21.98
CA ILE A 587 -7.38 27.23 20.68
C ILE A 587 -8.31 26.04 20.95
N ASP A 588 -9.52 26.04 20.40
CA ASP A 588 -10.54 25.03 20.70
C ASP A 588 -10.18 23.63 20.18
N GLY A 589 -9.60 23.55 18.98
CA GLY A 589 -9.21 22.28 18.40
C GLY A 589 -7.95 22.38 17.56
N VAL A 590 -7.01 21.48 17.83
CA VAL A 590 -5.74 21.32 17.09
C VAL A 590 -5.55 19.86 16.73
N ARG A 591 -5.11 19.58 15.51
CA ARG A 591 -4.71 18.29 14.97
C ARG A 591 -3.56 18.51 13.99
N ASP A 592 -2.58 17.74 13.87
CA ASP A 592 -1.91 16.70 14.62
C ASP A 592 -0.86 17.34 15.54
N ILE A 593 -0.06 18.31 15.00
CA ILE A 593 1.00 19.03 15.71
C ILE A 593 0.80 20.54 15.56
N LEU A 594 0.97 21.27 16.67
CA LEU A 594 1.02 22.74 16.69
C LEU A 594 2.27 23.21 17.42
N ARG A 595 3.02 24.11 16.81
CA ARG A 595 4.08 24.88 17.45
C ARG A 595 3.68 26.34 17.55
N VAL A 596 3.91 26.93 18.72
CA VAL A 596 3.55 28.33 19.02
C VAL A 596 4.82 29.14 19.26
N PHE A 597 4.97 30.20 18.49
CA PHE A 597 6.10 31.11 18.59
C PHE A 597 5.61 32.54 18.93
N VAL A 598 6.33 33.23 19.82
CA VAL A 598 6.17 34.63 20.08
C VAL A 598 7.51 35.35 19.83
N ASN A 599 7.49 36.37 18.98
CA ASN A 599 8.69 37.11 18.58
C ASN A 599 9.85 36.19 18.09
N GLY A 600 9.50 35.11 17.39
CA GLY A 600 10.47 34.12 16.89
C GLY A 600 10.98 33.11 17.90
N GLN A 601 10.49 33.12 19.14
CA GLN A 601 10.84 32.18 20.18
C GLN A 601 9.77 31.10 20.32
N LEU A 602 10.14 29.82 20.25
CA LEU A 602 9.25 28.66 20.50
C LEU A 602 8.85 28.64 21.98
N ILE A 603 7.55 28.73 22.26
CA ILE A 603 7.00 28.74 23.61
C ILE A 603 6.03 27.60 23.90
N GLY A 604 5.58 26.86 22.88
CA GLY A 604 4.68 25.71 23.05
C GLY A 604 4.77 24.74 21.89
N ASN A 605 4.65 23.47 22.21
CA ASN A 605 4.57 22.35 21.26
C ASN A 605 3.49 21.37 21.73
N PHE A 606 2.50 21.10 20.86
CA PHE A 606 1.32 20.30 21.18
C PHE A 606 1.13 19.23 20.11
N VAL A 607 0.81 18.02 20.56
CA VAL A 607 0.55 16.84 19.70
C VAL A 607 -0.76 16.22 20.13
N GLY A 608 -1.68 15.99 19.21
CA GLY A 608 -2.93 15.31 19.52
C GLY A 608 -3.99 15.38 18.42
N ASP A 609 -5.09 14.68 18.65
CA ASP A 609 -6.23 14.59 17.76
C ASP A 609 -7.37 15.47 18.26
N TRP A 610 -7.54 16.63 17.64
CA TRP A 610 -8.52 17.68 17.99
C TRP A 610 -8.50 18.09 19.46
N ILE A 611 -7.29 18.27 19.98
CA ILE A 611 -7.09 18.71 21.37
C ILE A 611 -7.31 20.21 21.55
N LYS A 612 -7.79 20.60 22.73
CA LYS A 612 -7.81 21.99 23.16
C LYS A 612 -6.43 22.39 23.61
N VAL A 613 -5.93 23.53 23.11
CA VAL A 613 -4.63 24.11 23.49
C VAL A 613 -4.83 25.29 24.40
N VAL A 614 -4.03 25.35 25.46
CA VAL A 614 -3.90 26.52 26.36
C VAL A 614 -2.42 26.78 26.60
N GLN A 615 -1.91 27.94 26.13
CA GLN A 615 -0.50 28.29 26.23
C GLN A 615 -0.35 29.66 26.86
N THR A 616 0.43 29.75 27.95
CA THR A 616 0.82 31.03 28.52
C THR A 616 1.77 31.76 27.58
N LEU A 617 1.49 33.05 27.36
CA LEU A 617 2.25 33.91 26.48
C LEU A 617 3.11 34.88 27.28
N GLN A 618 4.26 35.24 26.71
CA GLN A 618 5.10 36.34 27.23
C GLN A 618 5.26 37.37 26.12
N PHE A 619 4.73 38.56 26.38
CA PHE A 619 4.76 39.66 25.44
C PHE A 619 5.66 40.81 25.93
N LEU A 620 6.17 41.57 24.99
CA LEU A 620 6.83 42.83 25.19
C LEU A 620 5.84 43.99 24.98
N PRO A 621 6.08 45.19 25.58
CA PRO A 621 5.29 46.37 25.22
C PRO A 621 5.38 46.66 23.71
N GLY A 622 4.26 47.06 23.10
CA GLY A 622 4.18 47.34 21.68
C GLY A 622 3.74 46.12 20.84
N TYR A 623 4.19 46.07 19.61
CA TYR A 623 3.81 44.98 18.68
C TYR A 623 4.61 43.72 18.94
N ASN A 624 3.90 42.60 19.03
CA ASN A 624 4.47 41.27 19.15
C ASN A 624 4.00 40.38 17.97
N ASP A 625 4.91 39.64 17.37
CA ASP A 625 4.58 38.67 16.33
C ASP A 625 4.15 37.35 16.99
N LEU A 626 2.92 36.91 16.76
CA LEU A 626 2.43 35.60 17.12
C LEU A 626 2.43 34.74 15.85
N THR A 627 3.25 33.68 15.87
CA THR A 627 3.35 32.76 14.75
C THR A 627 2.97 31.32 15.22
N LEU A 628 2.12 30.70 14.45
CA LEU A 628 1.69 29.31 14.66
C LEU A 628 2.17 28.47 13.47
N LEU A 629 2.69 27.29 13.74
CA LEU A 629 3.00 26.29 12.72
C LEU A 629 2.20 25.04 13.00
N THR A 630 1.30 24.70 12.09
CA THR A 630 0.64 23.40 12.10
C THR A 630 1.38 22.42 11.21
N GLN A 631 1.37 21.16 11.63
CA GLN A 631 1.95 20.08 10.86
C GLN A 631 1.01 18.88 10.87
N THR A 632 0.74 18.29 9.70
CA THR A 632 0.04 17.01 9.55
C THR A 632 1.03 15.86 9.65
N VAL A 633 0.59 14.72 10.17
CA VAL A 633 1.36 13.47 10.23
C VAL A 633 0.50 12.36 9.63
N GLY A 634 0.28 12.44 8.32
CA GLY A 634 -0.68 11.66 7.57
C GLY A 634 -2.12 12.11 7.80
N LEU A 635 -2.97 11.95 6.79
CA LEU A 635 -4.39 12.24 6.91
C LEU A 635 -5.15 11.02 7.37
N GLN A 636 -6.28 11.25 8.05
CA GLN A 636 -7.19 10.20 8.50
C GLN A 636 -7.50 9.23 7.36
N ASN A 637 -7.25 7.94 7.59
CA ASN A 637 -7.41 6.92 6.55
C ASN A 637 -8.62 6.00 6.77
N TYR A 638 -9.22 6.02 7.97
CA TYR A 638 -10.32 5.15 8.34
C TYR A 638 -11.45 5.91 9.04
N GLY A 639 -12.70 5.50 8.81
CA GLY A 639 -13.87 6.06 9.45
C GLY A 639 -14.92 6.56 8.46
N ALA A 640 -16.04 7.05 9.02
CA ALA A 640 -17.09 7.72 8.28
C ALA A 640 -16.76 9.21 8.14
N PHE A 641 -17.31 9.86 7.09
CA PHE A 641 -17.24 11.31 6.88
C PHE A 641 -15.82 11.87 6.76
N LEU A 642 -14.92 11.16 6.10
CA LEU A 642 -13.51 11.58 5.91
C LEU A 642 -13.40 12.98 5.28
N GLU A 643 -14.34 13.37 4.42
CA GLU A 643 -14.37 14.71 3.81
C GLU A 643 -14.58 15.85 4.84
N LYS A 644 -15.15 15.52 6.01
CA LYS A 644 -15.43 16.49 7.09
C LYS A 644 -14.31 16.51 8.13
N ASP A 645 -13.39 15.57 8.04
CA ASP A 645 -12.28 15.42 8.97
C ASP A 645 -11.18 16.37 8.60
N GLY A 646 -10.75 17.31 8.96
CA GLY A 646 -9.72 18.25 8.50
C GLY A 646 -8.39 18.06 9.20
N ALA A 647 -7.56 19.08 9.15
CA ALA A 647 -6.27 19.14 9.83
C ALA A 647 -5.95 20.56 10.33
N GLY A 648 -4.98 20.67 11.20
CA GLY A 648 -4.48 21.95 11.71
C GLY A 648 -5.38 22.54 12.79
N ILE A 649 -5.92 23.73 12.55
CA ILE A 649 -6.65 24.51 13.56
C ILE A 649 -8.13 24.62 13.20
N ARG A 650 -9.01 24.41 14.19
CA ARG A 650 -10.45 24.67 14.06
C ARG A 650 -11.03 25.32 15.33
N GLY A 651 -12.19 25.97 15.17
CA GLY A 651 -12.90 26.63 16.27
C GLY A 651 -12.34 28.00 16.61
N THR A 652 -12.49 28.40 17.86
CA THR A 652 -12.11 29.75 18.30
C THR A 652 -10.64 29.80 18.69
N ILE A 653 -10.00 30.88 18.29
CA ILE A 653 -8.68 31.29 18.81
C ILE A 653 -8.83 32.58 19.56
N LYS A 654 -8.36 32.64 20.80
CA LYS A 654 -8.39 33.85 21.61
C LYS A 654 -7.20 33.95 22.54
N ILE A 655 -6.89 35.17 22.93
CA ILE A 655 -5.96 35.47 24.03
C ILE A 655 -6.77 36.06 25.16
N THR A 656 -6.67 35.42 26.34
CA THR A 656 -7.30 35.88 27.58
C THR A 656 -6.29 36.62 28.46
N GLY A 657 -6.77 37.46 29.35
CA GLY A 657 -5.95 38.11 30.37
C GLY A 657 -5.47 39.50 30.02
N PHE A 658 -6.02 40.18 29.02
CA PHE A 658 -5.78 41.61 28.77
C PHE A 658 -6.66 42.48 29.69
N GLU A 659 -6.20 43.68 29.99
CA GLU A 659 -6.91 44.63 30.86
C GLU A 659 -8.33 44.93 30.35
N ASN A 660 -8.49 45.11 29.03
CA ASN A 660 -9.75 45.42 28.37
C ASN A 660 -10.54 44.17 27.93
N GLY A 661 -10.19 42.98 28.44
CA GLY A 661 -10.86 41.71 28.14
C GLY A 661 -10.16 40.86 27.08
N ASP A 662 -10.79 39.74 26.71
CA ASP A 662 -10.20 38.76 25.78
C ASP A 662 -10.08 39.28 24.35
N ILE A 663 -8.98 39.02 23.69
CA ILE A 663 -8.77 39.28 22.27
C ILE A 663 -9.19 38.06 21.46
N ASN A 664 -10.23 38.20 20.63
CA ASN A 664 -10.68 37.16 19.72
C ASN A 664 -9.89 37.23 18.40
N LEU A 665 -8.99 36.26 18.19
CA LEU A 665 -8.15 36.16 17.01
C LEU A 665 -8.80 35.42 15.84
N SER A 666 -9.98 34.79 16.04
CA SER A 666 -10.68 34.06 14.98
C SER A 666 -11.14 34.95 13.82
N LYS A 667 -11.20 36.28 14.04
CA LYS A 667 -11.56 37.30 13.05
C LYS A 667 -10.42 38.28 12.74
N SER A 668 -9.22 38.02 13.26
CA SER A 668 -8.03 38.80 12.96
C SER A 668 -7.51 38.55 11.56
N LEU A 669 -6.67 39.48 11.07
CA LEU A 669 -5.90 39.26 9.86
C LEU A 669 -4.76 38.26 10.14
N TRP A 670 -4.71 37.18 9.38
CA TRP A 670 -3.66 36.18 9.43
C TRP A 670 -2.93 36.12 8.11
N THR A 671 -1.61 36.09 8.15
CA THR A 671 -0.77 35.80 6.99
C THR A 671 -0.43 34.35 6.98
N TYR A 672 -0.65 33.70 5.84
CA TYR A 672 -0.47 32.26 5.60
C TYR A 672 0.73 32.02 4.71
N GLN A 673 1.46 30.94 5.00
CA GLN A 673 2.50 30.40 4.14
C GLN A 673 2.50 28.88 4.18
N VAL A 674 2.42 28.26 3.01
CA VAL A 674 2.48 26.79 2.85
C VAL A 674 3.93 26.37 2.81
N GLY A 675 4.25 25.28 3.53
CA GLY A 675 5.52 24.60 3.45
C GLY A 675 6.66 25.22 4.25
N LEU A 676 7.76 24.50 4.28
CA LEU A 676 9.04 24.96 4.82
C LEU A 676 9.93 25.50 3.68
N GLN A 677 10.86 26.40 4.01
CA GLN A 677 11.85 26.86 3.05
C GLN A 677 12.69 25.71 2.52
N GLY A 678 13.02 24.74 3.37
CA GLY A 678 13.76 23.54 2.98
C GLY A 678 13.02 22.69 1.94
N GLU A 679 11.67 22.57 2.02
CA GLU A 679 10.86 21.94 0.98
C GLU A 679 10.92 22.73 -0.34
N PHE A 680 10.74 24.05 -0.26
CA PHE A 680 10.78 24.93 -1.43
C PHE A 680 12.14 24.91 -2.14
N LEU A 681 13.22 24.89 -1.36
CA LEU A 681 14.59 24.79 -1.89
C LEU A 681 15.00 23.36 -2.23
N LYS A 682 14.12 22.38 -2.05
CA LYS A 682 14.38 20.96 -2.35
C LYS A 682 15.66 20.43 -1.69
N PHE A 683 15.85 20.66 -0.40
CA PHE A 683 17.03 20.19 0.35
C PHE A 683 17.24 18.68 0.30
N TYR A 684 16.21 17.93 -0.03
CA TYR A 684 16.24 16.48 -0.25
C TYR A 684 16.83 16.06 -1.60
N SER A 685 17.12 17.01 -2.51
CA SER A 685 17.65 16.73 -3.85
C SER A 685 19.16 16.92 -3.88
N GLU A 686 19.87 15.99 -4.53
CA GLU A 686 21.33 16.08 -4.75
C GLU A 686 21.75 17.31 -5.60
N GLU A 687 20.81 17.89 -6.35
CA GLU A 687 21.06 19.04 -7.22
C GLU A 687 21.17 20.37 -6.46
N ASN A 688 20.97 20.37 -5.13
CA ASN A 688 20.89 21.61 -4.37
C ASN A 688 22.25 21.96 -3.72
N GLU A 689 22.98 22.87 -4.34
CA GLU A 689 24.17 23.52 -3.79
C GLU A 689 23.76 24.73 -2.93
N ASN A 690 23.14 24.52 -1.77
CA ASN A 690 22.82 25.65 -0.87
C ASN A 690 24.07 26.08 -0.11
N SER A 691 24.42 27.38 -0.22
CA SER A 691 25.60 27.98 0.41
C SER A 691 25.47 28.22 1.94
N ASP A 692 24.27 28.03 2.50
CA ASP A 692 23.97 28.41 3.88
C ASP A 692 24.07 27.24 4.89
N TRP A 693 24.61 26.10 4.43
CA TRP A 693 24.87 24.95 5.29
C TRP A 693 26.06 25.19 6.20
N VAL A 694 25.89 24.95 7.49
CA VAL A 694 26.96 25.00 8.51
C VAL A 694 27.17 23.63 9.14
N GLU A 695 28.39 23.36 9.57
CA GLU A 695 28.70 22.10 10.25
C GLU A 695 27.96 22.02 11.60
N LEU A 696 27.28 20.88 11.83
CA LEU A 696 26.58 20.65 13.09
C LEU A 696 27.61 20.31 14.17
N THR A 697 27.81 21.22 15.12
CA THR A 697 28.61 20.99 16.30
C THR A 697 27.72 20.66 17.52
N PRO A 698 28.26 20.01 18.57
CA PRO A 698 27.49 19.71 19.79
C PRO A 698 26.82 20.96 20.41
N ASP A 699 27.50 22.10 20.32
CA ASP A 699 27.00 23.39 20.83
C ASP A 699 25.96 24.05 19.90
N ALA A 700 25.88 23.58 18.68
CA ALA A 700 24.98 24.12 17.67
C ALA A 700 23.66 23.35 17.56
N ILE A 701 23.41 22.33 18.41
CA ILE A 701 22.12 21.65 18.46
C ILE A 701 21.10 22.67 18.98
N PRO A 702 20.17 23.13 18.13
CA PRO A 702 19.26 24.17 18.56
C PRO A 702 18.31 23.61 19.62
N SER A 703 18.06 24.39 20.64
CA SER A 703 16.93 24.19 21.57
C SER A 703 15.58 24.46 20.91
N THR A 704 15.59 24.89 19.64
CA THR A 704 14.43 25.28 18.84
C THR A 704 14.40 24.56 17.51
N PHE A 705 13.21 24.46 16.94
CA PHE A 705 12.93 23.83 15.66
C PHE A 705 13.96 24.19 14.56
N THR A 706 14.63 23.18 14.01
CA THR A 706 15.54 23.26 12.87
C THR A 706 15.17 22.26 11.82
#